data_0238bddb3dc23dc1855173c4f709dcca
#
_entry.id   0238bddb3dc23dc1855173c4f709dcca
#
_cell.length_a   1.000
_cell.length_b   1.000
_cell.length_c   1.000
_cell.angle_alpha   90.00
_cell.angle_beta   90.00
_cell.angle_gamma   90.00
#
_symmetry.space_group_name_H-M   'P 1'
#
loop_
_entity.id
_entity.type
_entity.pdbx_description
1 polymer ?
#
loop_
_entity_poly.entity_id
_entity_poly.type
_entity_poly.pdbx_seq_one_letter_code
_entity_poly.pdbx_strand_id
1 'polypeptide(L)'
;MSTEAIPLMSLKGAKHHNNDLHIKHRVKSWTLETWRFTVASGALAAVVIMLINIITLAVVCAKYPMENNQVSFFVGSCDTTRTVTIIAHLIINILSTILLAYSNYSMQCMNSPTRNEVDAAHSKQKWLNIGTPSIRNLFLVSKSKTLLWLILGLTSFPLHMLWNSTVFETKSIQQYITVAVTEEFLHGEHWAFPGSYAGYDVKNNELIDGLQQQAVAGSLDRLDVKSCSDAYGTNTVSDRKHLLLVVHDPESNNSVIDIFDLFSSGRGVAGTETTNLGGLKGFPLCGKGDCSGWTAPIFGDSRELQVRECFSQKVPPQCKINLVPSLLAVIIACNVIKGMCFLLALRITRKDTPLCTTRDMIQSFLKEPDAHVSGRCLVSKRDFERRSQSQEWTSRPISTGDVWTGGRSRWFTAVNRWQAGIFMFSLACIAIVVAALLSIQKEGSMEPESEVPTEMDLLNISVPDMSLRVAGSGILAAFIITNIPQVLISYIYLGLNNMLTTMLVMAEWCGYTATSENPPKGLRVSSPLPQTQQRSTYFLSLPYKWSIPTSITVTIIHWLVSQGLLFLQFDVHTSGWEEPSTVHTTSYIFLAKATVWFVIVPVLLASLIALFCLGVFKKYAPHMPLAGCCSASIAAACQPSCLGCDASESNRSFPSDLAEKKLKWGVVESPEQSEFGIGHATFSADDVPPLEEETMYI
;
A
#
# COMPACT_ATOMS: atom_id res chain seq x y z
N MET A 1 18.42 25.83 80.93
CA MET A 1 17.04 26.33 80.97
C MET A 1 16.72 26.88 79.61
N SER A 2 15.57 26.54 79.11
CA SER A 2 14.85 26.81 77.87
C SER A 2 15.29 26.11 76.61
N THR A 3 14.66 24.99 76.42
CA THR A 3 14.42 24.21 75.17
C THR A 3 13.44 24.95 74.32
N GLU A 4 13.81 25.37 73.12
CA GLU A 4 12.86 25.75 72.08
C GLU A 4 12.56 24.63 71.14
N ALA A 5 11.27 24.28 71.03
CA ALA A 5 10.74 23.25 70.13
C ALA A 5 10.58 23.80 68.72
N ILE A 6 11.20 23.14 67.74
CA ILE A 6 11.04 23.42 66.31
C ILE A 6 9.75 22.74 65.80
N PRO A 7 8.88 23.41 65.06
CA PRO A 7 7.57 22.84 64.67
C PRO A 7 7.69 21.87 63.51
N LEU A 8 7.08 20.69 63.70
CA LEU A 8 6.97 19.54 62.80
C LEU A 8 6.02 19.74 61.57
N MET A 9 5.88 20.96 61.06
CA MET A 9 4.86 21.28 60.05
C MET A 9 5.38 21.49 58.62
N SER A 10 6.71 21.34 58.37
CA SER A 10 7.29 21.60 57.04
C SER A 10 7.57 20.38 56.14
N LEU A 11 7.47 19.13 56.65
CA LEU A 11 7.88 17.94 55.92
C LEU A 11 6.76 17.26 55.09
N LYS A 12 5.50 17.54 55.35
CA LYS A 12 4.40 16.95 54.56
C LYS A 12 4.14 17.69 53.24
N GLY A 13 4.34 19.02 53.18
CA GLY A 13 4.19 19.83 51.98
C GLY A 13 5.26 19.57 50.92
N ALA A 14 6.51 19.37 51.36
CA ALA A 14 7.62 19.15 50.44
C ALA A 14 7.57 17.76 49.73
N LYS A 15 7.05 16.72 50.40
CA LYS A 15 6.86 15.39 49.75
C LYS A 15 5.71 15.38 48.73
N HIS A 16 4.66 16.15 48.97
CA HIS A 16 3.53 16.23 48.03
C HIS A 16 3.90 17.05 46.79
N HIS A 17 4.63 18.17 46.98
CA HIS A 17 5.08 19.01 45.87
C HIS A 17 6.16 18.33 45.00
N ASN A 18 7.07 17.57 45.61
CA ASN A 18 8.03 16.74 44.84
C ASN A 18 7.38 15.59 44.10
N ASN A 19 6.35 14.95 44.67
CA ASN A 19 5.60 13.91 43.95
C ASN A 19 4.80 14.46 42.77
N ASP A 20 4.18 15.64 42.91
CA ASP A 20 3.46 16.27 41.81
C ASP A 20 4.38 16.79 40.71
N LEU A 21 5.57 17.30 41.07
CA LEU A 21 6.62 17.64 40.12
C LEU A 21 7.17 16.40 39.40
N HIS A 22 7.41 15.31 40.13
CA HIS A 22 7.81 14.02 39.50
C HIS A 22 6.73 13.40 38.61
N ILE A 23 5.46 13.52 39.00
CA ILE A 23 4.32 13.05 38.17
C ILE A 23 4.15 13.96 36.96
N LYS A 24 4.19 15.29 37.11
CA LYS A 24 4.14 16.24 35.97
C LYS A 24 5.35 16.11 35.05
N HIS A 25 6.57 15.88 35.56
CA HIS A 25 7.75 15.57 34.74
C HIS A 25 7.61 14.23 34.04
N ARG A 26 7.06 13.21 34.70
CA ARG A 26 6.82 11.88 34.11
C ARG A 26 5.77 11.92 32.99
N VAL A 27 4.69 12.70 33.17
CA VAL A 27 3.68 12.90 32.13
C VAL A 27 4.25 13.75 30.98
N LYS A 28 5.03 14.79 31.29
CA LYS A 28 5.67 15.64 30.28
C LYS A 28 6.79 14.91 29.50
N SER A 29 7.51 13.97 30.14
CA SER A 29 8.47 13.10 29.46
C SER A 29 7.79 12.09 28.54
N TRP A 30 6.59 11.61 28.89
CA TRP A 30 5.81 10.71 28.05
C TRP A 30 5.35 11.33 26.73
N THR A 31 5.01 12.62 26.76
CA THR A 31 4.62 13.38 25.56
C THR A 31 5.82 13.81 24.70
N LEU A 32 7.04 13.78 25.22
CA LEU A 32 8.28 14.19 24.54
C LEU A 32 9.11 13.00 24.01
N GLU A 33 8.87 11.77 24.47
CA GLU A 33 9.53 10.57 23.94
C GLU A 33 8.90 10.20 22.61
N THR A 34 9.49 10.66 21.52
CA THR A 34 8.94 10.58 20.16
C THR A 34 8.58 9.16 19.72
N TRP A 35 9.41 8.16 20.05
CA TRP A 35 9.14 6.77 19.65
C TRP A 35 7.94 6.15 20.39
N ARG A 36 7.79 6.41 21.68
CA ARG A 36 6.62 5.94 22.47
C ARG A 36 5.34 6.62 22.02
N PHE A 37 5.41 7.91 21.73
CA PHE A 37 4.27 8.66 21.19
C PHE A 37 3.84 8.09 19.85
N THR A 38 4.77 7.77 18.96
CA THR A 38 4.44 7.19 17.64
C THR A 38 3.80 5.80 17.79
N VAL A 39 4.31 4.93 18.66
CA VAL A 39 3.71 3.61 18.90
C VAL A 39 2.34 3.74 19.57
N ALA A 40 2.18 4.66 20.52
CA ALA A 40 0.89 4.91 21.18
C ALA A 40 -0.15 5.50 20.22
N SER A 41 0.25 6.44 19.35
CA SER A 41 -0.65 6.96 18.28
C SER A 41 -1.03 5.89 17.27
N GLY A 42 -0.12 4.92 17.00
CA GLY A 42 -0.44 3.73 16.21
C GLY A 42 -1.49 2.82 16.87
N ALA A 43 -1.39 2.64 18.20
CA ALA A 43 -2.42 1.92 18.95
C ALA A 43 -3.78 2.63 18.88
N LEU A 44 -3.79 3.96 19.05
CA LEU A 44 -5.00 4.77 18.93
C LEU A 44 -5.59 4.67 17.51
N ALA A 45 -4.76 4.80 16.47
CA ALA A 45 -5.20 4.67 15.09
C ALA A 45 -5.83 3.28 14.82
N ALA A 46 -5.20 2.21 15.31
CA ALA A 46 -5.75 0.85 15.18
C ALA A 46 -7.11 0.71 15.87
N VAL A 47 -7.29 1.30 17.06
CA VAL A 47 -8.57 1.29 17.79
C VAL A 47 -9.64 2.10 17.04
N VAL A 48 -9.31 3.31 16.58
CA VAL A 48 -10.26 4.15 15.84
C VAL A 48 -10.72 3.46 14.55
N ILE A 49 -9.79 2.91 13.78
CA ILE A 49 -10.11 2.19 12.53
C ILE A 49 -10.91 0.92 12.82
N MET A 50 -10.56 0.18 13.87
CA MET A 50 -11.33 -0.97 14.35
C MET A 50 -12.77 -0.59 14.67
N LEU A 51 -12.99 0.51 15.41
CA LEU A 51 -14.33 0.99 15.77
C LEU A 51 -15.13 1.39 14.52
N ILE A 52 -14.51 2.08 13.57
CA ILE A 52 -15.16 2.42 12.29
C ILE A 52 -15.62 1.13 11.59
N ASN A 53 -14.77 0.12 11.49
CA ASN A 53 -15.12 -1.15 10.84
C ASN A 53 -16.21 -1.90 11.59
N ILE A 54 -16.19 -1.93 12.94
CA ILE A 54 -17.24 -2.56 13.76
C ILE A 54 -18.58 -1.86 13.56
N ILE A 55 -18.60 -0.52 13.60
CA ILE A 55 -19.81 0.28 13.38
C ILE A 55 -20.37 0.03 11.99
N THR A 56 -19.50 0.05 10.96
CA THR A 56 -19.91 -0.24 9.58
C THR A 56 -20.52 -1.63 9.46
N LEU A 57 -19.85 -2.65 10.01
CA LEU A 57 -20.35 -4.02 10.00
C LEU A 57 -21.71 -4.14 10.71
N ALA A 58 -21.81 -3.59 11.92
CA ALA A 58 -23.02 -3.66 12.73
C ALA A 58 -24.21 -2.94 12.05
N VAL A 59 -24.00 -1.72 11.54
CA VAL A 59 -25.05 -0.94 10.88
C VAL A 59 -25.52 -1.62 9.59
N VAL A 60 -24.60 -2.11 8.77
CA VAL A 60 -24.94 -2.73 7.50
C VAL A 60 -25.68 -4.06 7.73
N CYS A 61 -25.17 -4.94 8.60
CA CYS A 61 -25.81 -6.22 8.87
C CYS A 61 -27.14 -6.11 9.65
N ALA A 62 -27.34 -5.04 10.43
CA ALA A 62 -28.60 -4.83 11.13
C ALA A 62 -29.70 -4.27 10.23
N LYS A 63 -29.33 -3.51 9.19
CA LYS A 63 -30.28 -2.78 8.34
C LYS A 63 -30.65 -3.55 7.07
N TYR A 64 -29.76 -4.37 6.54
CA TYR A 64 -29.92 -5.00 5.24
C TYR A 64 -29.82 -6.53 5.34
N PRO A 65 -30.59 -7.29 4.54
CA PRO A 65 -30.54 -8.75 4.52
C PRO A 65 -29.19 -9.24 3.97
N MET A 66 -28.73 -10.37 4.50
CA MET A 66 -27.53 -11.05 4.04
C MET A 66 -27.91 -12.16 3.06
N GLU A 67 -27.36 -12.10 1.86
CA GLU A 67 -27.53 -13.09 0.80
C GLU A 67 -26.16 -13.60 0.36
N ASN A 68 -25.95 -14.90 0.35
CA ASN A 68 -24.69 -15.52 -0.11
C ASN A 68 -23.40 -14.94 0.52
N ASN A 69 -23.45 -14.62 1.84
CA ASN A 69 -22.35 -13.96 2.56
C ASN A 69 -22.02 -12.54 2.04
N GLN A 70 -22.97 -11.88 1.41
CA GLN A 70 -22.89 -10.50 0.93
C GLN A 70 -24.08 -9.71 1.45
N VAL A 71 -23.88 -8.42 1.65
CA VAL A 71 -24.93 -7.50 2.08
C VAL A 71 -24.96 -6.33 1.11
N SER A 72 -26.04 -6.19 0.33
CA SER A 72 -26.26 -5.07 -0.57
C SER A 72 -26.79 -3.87 0.22
N PHE A 73 -25.96 -2.90 0.54
CA PHE A 73 -26.33 -1.77 1.39
C PHE A 73 -26.70 -0.50 0.62
N PHE A 74 -26.48 -0.49 -0.69
CA PHE A 74 -26.88 0.60 -1.58
C PHE A 74 -27.32 0.03 -2.91
N VAL A 75 -28.47 0.53 -3.44
CA VAL A 75 -28.99 0.21 -4.76
C VAL A 75 -29.32 1.53 -5.45
N GLY A 76 -28.86 1.71 -6.67
CA GLY A 76 -29.05 2.97 -7.40
C GLY A 76 -28.50 2.93 -8.83
N SER A 77 -28.29 4.12 -9.40
CA SER A 77 -27.68 4.23 -10.73
C SER A 77 -26.26 3.68 -10.73
N CYS A 78 -25.83 3.08 -11.84
CA CYS A 78 -24.49 2.49 -11.96
C CYS A 78 -23.38 3.54 -11.85
N ASP A 79 -23.62 4.79 -12.28
CA ASP A 79 -22.63 5.87 -12.13
C ASP A 79 -22.45 6.28 -10.67
N THR A 80 -23.56 6.34 -9.91
CA THR A 80 -23.49 6.66 -8.48
C THR A 80 -22.80 5.55 -7.69
N THR A 81 -23.16 4.27 -7.94
CA THR A 81 -22.54 3.13 -7.27
C THR A 81 -21.05 3.08 -7.55
N ARG A 82 -20.63 3.32 -8.79
CA ARG A 82 -19.23 3.41 -9.19
C ARG A 82 -18.48 4.51 -8.44
N THR A 83 -19.03 5.73 -8.44
CA THR A 83 -18.41 6.88 -7.77
C THR A 83 -18.22 6.61 -6.27
N VAL A 84 -19.24 6.08 -5.60
CA VAL A 84 -19.17 5.72 -4.17
C VAL A 84 -18.14 4.62 -3.92
N THR A 85 -18.05 3.61 -4.78
CA THR A 85 -17.06 2.53 -4.66
C THR A 85 -15.63 3.04 -4.83
N ILE A 86 -15.38 3.94 -5.79
CA ILE A 86 -14.07 4.58 -5.98
C ILE A 86 -13.65 5.36 -4.72
N ILE A 87 -14.56 6.14 -4.14
CA ILE A 87 -14.31 6.90 -2.90
C ILE A 87 -14.07 5.95 -1.72
N ALA A 88 -14.85 4.88 -1.59
CA ALA A 88 -14.67 3.88 -0.54
C ALA A 88 -13.28 3.22 -0.63
N HIS A 89 -12.85 2.81 -1.82
CA HIS A 89 -11.52 2.25 -2.04
C HIS A 89 -10.41 3.27 -1.74
N LEU A 90 -10.59 4.54 -2.07
CA LEU A 90 -9.62 5.59 -1.70
C LEU A 90 -9.47 5.69 -0.17
N ILE A 91 -10.57 5.73 0.55
CA ILE A 91 -10.58 5.79 2.03
C ILE A 91 -9.90 4.54 2.61
N ILE A 92 -10.25 3.35 2.13
CA ILE A 92 -9.64 2.08 2.58
C ILE A 92 -8.13 2.09 2.34
N ASN A 93 -7.67 2.55 1.19
CA ASN A 93 -6.24 2.61 0.86
C ASN A 93 -5.49 3.63 1.74
N ILE A 94 -6.08 4.77 2.08
CA ILE A 94 -5.52 5.74 3.03
C ILE A 94 -5.39 5.10 4.42
N LEU A 95 -6.46 4.51 4.94
CA LEU A 95 -6.48 3.91 6.28
C LEU A 95 -5.52 2.72 6.40
N SER A 96 -5.45 1.87 5.39
CA SER A 96 -4.52 0.74 5.34
C SER A 96 -3.07 1.19 5.30
N THR A 97 -2.76 2.24 4.52
CA THR A 97 -1.40 2.82 4.45
C THR A 97 -0.97 3.43 5.78
N ILE A 98 -1.87 4.11 6.49
CA ILE A 98 -1.62 4.64 7.83
C ILE A 98 -1.26 3.50 8.80
N LEU A 99 -2.05 2.43 8.83
CA LEU A 99 -1.78 1.26 9.68
C LEU A 99 -0.47 0.56 9.31
N LEU A 100 -0.16 0.48 8.01
CA LEU A 100 1.10 -0.08 7.54
C LEU A 100 2.29 0.75 8.03
N ALA A 101 2.21 2.07 7.94
CA ALA A 101 3.27 2.97 8.38
C ALA A 101 3.55 2.83 9.89
N TYR A 102 2.51 2.79 10.73
CA TYR A 102 2.65 2.54 12.16
C TYR A 102 3.18 1.14 12.48
N SER A 103 2.71 0.12 11.74
CA SER A 103 3.20 -1.25 11.89
C SER A 103 4.69 -1.34 11.56
N ASN A 104 5.11 -0.76 10.43
CA ASN A 104 6.50 -0.73 10.00
C ASN A 104 7.41 -0.02 11.03
N TYR A 105 6.97 1.13 11.55
CA TYR A 105 7.71 1.85 12.59
C TYR A 105 7.83 1.02 13.88
N SER A 106 6.73 0.41 14.32
CA SER A 106 6.74 -0.44 15.53
C SER A 106 7.59 -1.69 15.34
N MET A 107 7.55 -2.30 14.16
CA MET A 107 8.45 -3.40 13.78
C MET A 107 9.91 -2.97 13.82
N GLN A 108 10.25 -1.76 13.39
CA GLN A 108 11.60 -1.21 13.51
C GLN A 108 12.02 -1.05 14.97
N CYS A 109 11.15 -0.52 15.84
CA CYS A 109 11.41 -0.41 17.28
C CYS A 109 11.62 -1.79 17.93
N MET A 110 10.85 -2.82 17.55
CA MET A 110 11.01 -4.19 18.07
C MET A 110 12.27 -4.86 17.54
N ASN A 111 12.71 -4.52 16.34
CA ASN A 111 13.97 -5.00 15.77
C ASN A 111 15.20 -4.29 16.34
N SER A 112 15.00 -3.12 16.98
CA SER A 112 16.09 -2.35 17.60
C SER A 112 16.51 -2.98 18.92
N PRO A 113 17.85 -3.25 19.12
CA PRO A 113 18.33 -3.83 20.37
C PRO A 113 18.28 -2.82 21.52
N THR A 114 18.25 -3.33 22.74
CA THR A 114 18.55 -2.55 23.96
C THR A 114 20.04 -2.56 24.23
N ARG A 115 20.53 -1.70 25.14
CA ARG A 115 21.94 -1.71 25.54
C ARG A 115 22.38 -3.08 26.07
N ASN A 116 21.60 -3.69 26.93
CA ASN A 116 21.88 -5.02 27.47
C ASN A 116 22.01 -6.10 26.40
N GLU A 117 21.14 -6.04 25.36
CA GLU A 117 21.20 -6.96 24.23
C GLU A 117 22.44 -6.75 23.36
N VAL A 118 22.92 -5.50 23.24
CA VAL A 118 24.18 -5.18 22.54
C VAL A 118 25.38 -5.73 23.31
N ASP A 119 25.47 -5.45 24.60
CA ASP A 119 26.57 -5.91 25.44
C ASP A 119 26.62 -7.46 25.47
N ALA A 120 25.48 -8.12 25.58
CA ALA A 120 25.37 -9.59 25.48
C ALA A 120 25.75 -10.14 24.09
N ALA A 121 25.57 -9.39 23.02
CA ALA A 121 26.00 -9.77 21.68
C ALA A 121 27.50 -9.53 21.52
N HIS A 122 28.02 -8.39 21.98
CA HIS A 122 29.44 -8.05 21.91
C HIS A 122 30.30 -9.01 22.74
N SER A 123 29.83 -9.46 23.91
CA SER A 123 30.50 -10.49 24.70
C SER A 123 30.67 -11.82 23.94
N LYS A 124 29.79 -12.09 22.96
CA LYS A 124 29.82 -13.25 22.05
C LYS A 124 30.46 -12.90 20.69
N GLN A 125 31.10 -11.74 20.58
CA GLN A 125 31.73 -11.22 19.35
C GLN A 125 30.78 -11.16 18.17
N LYS A 126 29.49 -10.85 18.43
CA LYS A 126 28.47 -10.62 17.44
C LYS A 126 28.05 -9.17 17.46
N TRP A 127 27.98 -8.52 16.30
CA TRP A 127 27.50 -7.16 16.17
C TRP A 127 26.02 -7.15 15.76
N LEU A 128 25.33 -6.04 16.01
CA LEU A 128 23.93 -5.78 15.69
C LEU A 128 23.82 -4.59 14.74
N ASN A 129 22.74 -4.57 13.93
CA ASN A 129 22.43 -3.40 13.12
C ASN A 129 21.61 -2.40 13.94
N ILE A 130 22.01 -1.12 13.89
CA ILE A 130 21.37 -0.03 14.61
C ILE A 130 20.73 0.95 13.63
N GLY A 131 19.50 1.40 13.92
CA GLY A 131 18.80 2.40 13.13
C GLY A 131 18.21 1.89 11.81
N THR A 132 18.41 0.62 11.47
CA THR A 132 17.89 0.00 10.25
C THR A 132 17.24 -1.35 10.55
N PRO A 133 16.12 -1.71 9.89
CA PRO A 133 15.54 -3.04 10.02
C PRO A 133 16.52 -4.13 9.57
N SER A 134 16.66 -5.19 10.35
CA SER A 134 17.61 -6.26 10.07
C SER A 134 17.07 -7.62 10.51
N ILE A 135 17.06 -8.59 9.59
CA ILE A 135 16.70 -9.98 9.91
C ILE A 135 17.71 -10.59 10.92
N ARG A 136 19.00 -10.19 10.85
CA ARG A 136 20.04 -10.62 11.80
C ARG A 136 19.68 -10.28 13.24
N ASN A 137 19.12 -9.09 13.48
CA ASN A 137 18.73 -8.65 14.81
C ASN A 137 17.65 -9.53 15.41
N LEU A 138 16.70 -10.06 14.61
CA LEU A 138 15.62 -10.91 15.10
C LEU A 138 16.11 -12.18 15.81
N PHE A 139 17.31 -12.65 15.48
CA PHE A 139 17.92 -13.81 16.15
C PHE A 139 18.73 -13.45 17.40
N LEU A 140 18.98 -12.16 17.64
CA LEU A 140 19.87 -11.68 18.71
C LEU A 140 19.13 -10.85 19.77
N VAL A 141 17.98 -10.28 19.44
CA VAL A 141 17.08 -9.59 20.38
C VAL A 141 16.19 -10.57 21.14
N SER A 142 15.49 -10.10 22.16
CA SER A 142 14.60 -10.94 22.97
C SER A 142 13.48 -11.58 22.13
N LYS A 143 13.14 -12.84 22.43
CA LYS A 143 12.11 -13.62 21.72
C LYS A 143 10.75 -12.94 21.70
N SER A 144 10.40 -12.20 22.76
CA SER A 144 9.14 -11.44 22.84
C SER A 144 9.08 -10.31 21.80
N LYS A 145 10.18 -9.60 21.55
CA LYS A 145 10.27 -8.58 20.50
C LYS A 145 10.16 -9.21 19.12
N THR A 146 10.84 -10.34 18.89
CA THR A 146 10.78 -11.08 17.63
C THR A 146 9.36 -11.57 17.33
N LEU A 147 8.67 -12.11 18.35
CA LEU A 147 7.29 -12.58 18.21
C LEU A 147 6.34 -11.42 17.84
N LEU A 148 6.45 -10.28 18.53
CA LEU A 148 5.65 -9.09 18.20
C LEU A 148 5.94 -8.58 16.79
N TRP A 149 7.21 -8.59 16.37
CA TRP A 149 7.62 -8.23 15.02
C TRP A 149 6.93 -9.12 13.96
N LEU A 150 6.93 -10.44 14.19
CA LEU A 150 6.28 -11.41 13.30
C LEU A 150 4.76 -11.20 13.24
N ILE A 151 4.10 -11.04 14.38
CA ILE A 151 2.64 -10.84 14.44
C ILE A 151 2.25 -9.54 13.74
N LEU A 152 2.99 -8.44 13.94
CA LEU A 152 2.74 -7.17 13.25
C LEU A 152 2.89 -7.30 11.73
N GLY A 153 3.89 -8.07 11.26
CA GLY A 153 4.08 -8.37 9.85
C GLY A 153 2.95 -9.22 9.28
N LEU A 154 2.64 -10.35 9.95
CA LEU A 154 1.58 -11.28 9.52
C LEU A 154 0.20 -10.63 9.47
N THR A 155 -0.14 -9.79 10.45
CA THR A 155 -1.43 -9.07 10.46
C THR A 155 -1.52 -7.95 9.44
N SER A 156 -0.39 -7.50 8.86
CA SER A 156 -0.40 -6.52 7.78
C SER A 156 -0.78 -7.14 6.43
N PHE A 157 -0.49 -8.43 6.22
CA PHE A 157 -0.78 -9.13 4.98
C PHE A 157 -2.29 -9.18 4.66
N PRO A 158 -3.20 -9.65 5.55
CA PRO A 158 -4.63 -9.66 5.27
C PRO A 158 -5.21 -8.26 5.04
N LEU A 159 -4.69 -7.22 5.69
CA LEU A 159 -5.16 -5.86 5.49
C LEU A 159 -4.98 -5.41 4.03
N HIS A 160 -3.83 -5.68 3.42
CA HIS A 160 -3.59 -5.32 2.03
C HIS A 160 -4.23 -6.28 1.03
N MET A 161 -4.45 -7.54 1.44
CA MET A 161 -4.97 -8.59 0.58
C MET A 161 -6.50 -8.59 0.49
N LEU A 162 -7.19 -8.23 1.57
CA LEU A 162 -8.63 -8.46 1.68
C LEU A 162 -9.46 -7.18 1.85
N TRP A 163 -8.89 -6.08 2.37
CA TRP A 163 -9.69 -4.94 2.76
C TRP A 163 -10.37 -4.26 1.58
N ASN A 164 -9.68 -4.07 0.45
CA ASN A 164 -10.31 -3.51 -0.75
C ASN A 164 -11.45 -4.39 -1.29
N SER A 165 -11.34 -5.70 -1.11
CA SER A 165 -12.39 -6.65 -1.52
C SER A 165 -13.57 -6.75 -0.54
N THR A 166 -13.53 -6.04 0.60
CA THR A 166 -14.68 -6.00 1.51
C THR A 166 -15.86 -5.21 0.94
N VAL A 167 -15.59 -4.28 0.03
CA VAL A 167 -16.60 -3.46 -0.65
C VAL A 167 -16.39 -3.58 -2.15
N PHE A 168 -17.44 -3.92 -2.88
CA PHE A 168 -17.38 -4.02 -4.34
C PHE A 168 -18.73 -3.70 -4.98
N GLU A 169 -18.67 -3.39 -6.26
CA GLU A 169 -19.83 -3.05 -7.08
C GLU A 169 -20.37 -4.30 -7.79
N THR A 170 -21.70 -4.46 -7.78
CA THR A 170 -22.41 -5.37 -8.68
C THR A 170 -23.18 -4.55 -9.71
N LYS A 171 -22.89 -4.82 -10.98
CA LYS A 171 -23.61 -4.21 -12.11
C LYS A 171 -24.82 -5.06 -12.48
N SER A 172 -25.95 -4.40 -12.69
CA SER A 172 -27.16 -5.02 -13.21
C SER A 172 -27.14 -4.96 -14.73
N ILE A 173 -27.43 -6.06 -15.39
CA ILE A 173 -27.59 -6.15 -16.83
C ILE A 173 -29.00 -6.67 -17.11
N GLN A 174 -29.75 -5.92 -17.89
CA GLN A 174 -31.06 -6.34 -18.38
C GLN A 174 -30.89 -7.11 -19.70
N GLN A 175 -31.37 -8.32 -19.74
CA GLN A 175 -31.54 -9.01 -21.00
C GLN A 175 -32.73 -8.39 -21.76
N TYR A 176 -32.60 -8.08 -23.03
CA TYR A 176 -33.64 -7.46 -23.82
C TYR A 176 -33.74 -8.08 -25.20
N ILE A 177 -34.90 -7.98 -25.79
CA ILE A 177 -35.15 -8.25 -27.20
C ILE A 177 -35.32 -6.94 -27.94
N THR A 178 -34.96 -6.93 -29.20
CA THR A 178 -35.24 -5.84 -30.15
C THR A 178 -36.24 -6.33 -31.15
N VAL A 179 -37.29 -5.58 -31.35
CA VAL A 179 -38.37 -5.90 -32.29
C VAL A 179 -38.44 -4.79 -33.33
N ALA A 180 -38.27 -5.15 -34.61
CA ALA A 180 -38.53 -4.23 -35.71
C ALA A 180 -40.02 -4.23 -36.00
N VAL A 181 -40.67 -3.05 -35.92
CA VAL A 181 -42.12 -2.89 -36.06
C VAL A 181 -42.41 -1.75 -37.02
N THR A 182 -43.61 -1.82 -37.63
CA THR A 182 -44.14 -0.69 -38.40
C THR A 182 -44.87 0.30 -37.50
N GLU A 183 -45.24 1.49 -38.02
CA GLU A 183 -45.96 2.50 -37.27
C GLU A 183 -47.32 2.01 -36.81
N GLU A 184 -47.97 1.12 -37.59
CA GLU A 184 -49.28 0.51 -37.30
C GLU A 184 -49.24 -0.34 -36.02
N PHE A 185 -48.13 -0.95 -35.67
CA PHE A 185 -47.95 -1.67 -34.39
C PHE A 185 -48.19 -0.78 -33.17
N LEU A 186 -47.78 0.47 -33.25
CA LEU A 186 -47.98 1.45 -32.17
C LEU A 186 -49.45 1.84 -31.99
N HIS A 187 -50.28 1.59 -33.01
CA HIS A 187 -51.72 1.85 -32.99
C HIS A 187 -52.57 0.62 -32.67
N GLY A 188 -51.91 -0.54 -32.41
CA GLY A 188 -52.56 -1.77 -31.99
C GLY A 188 -53.04 -2.64 -33.16
N GLU A 189 -52.50 -2.44 -34.38
CA GLU A 189 -52.78 -3.30 -35.51
C GLU A 189 -52.29 -4.73 -35.27
N HIS A 190 -53.01 -5.67 -35.91
CA HIS A 190 -52.72 -7.09 -35.76
C HIS A 190 -51.28 -7.42 -36.22
N TRP A 191 -50.61 -8.27 -35.46
CA TRP A 191 -49.30 -8.74 -35.79
C TRP A 191 -49.24 -10.30 -35.81
N ALA A 192 -48.29 -10.85 -36.56
CA ALA A 192 -47.97 -12.27 -36.58
C ALA A 192 -46.46 -12.47 -36.49
N PHE A 193 -46.02 -13.65 -36.09
CA PHE A 193 -44.61 -13.96 -36.10
C PHE A 193 -44.02 -13.89 -37.51
N PRO A 194 -42.86 -13.23 -37.70
CA PRO A 194 -42.17 -13.23 -38.98
C PRO A 194 -41.86 -14.61 -39.46
N GLY A 195 -41.83 -14.82 -40.78
CA GLY A 195 -41.58 -16.13 -41.41
C GLY A 195 -40.21 -16.72 -41.05
N SER A 196 -39.27 -15.92 -40.62
CA SER A 196 -37.94 -16.32 -40.06
C SER A 196 -38.08 -17.18 -38.80
N TYR A 197 -39.20 -17.12 -38.09
CA TYR A 197 -39.53 -17.93 -36.91
C TYR A 197 -40.47 -19.10 -37.19
N ALA A 198 -40.71 -19.41 -38.44
CA ALA A 198 -41.53 -20.59 -38.86
C ALA A 198 -40.84 -21.87 -38.39
N GLY A 199 -41.44 -22.57 -37.42
CA GLY A 199 -40.88 -23.79 -36.81
C GLY A 199 -40.46 -23.67 -35.33
N TYR A 200 -40.52 -22.47 -34.76
CA TYR A 200 -40.49 -22.30 -33.32
C TYR A 200 -41.92 -22.44 -32.75
N ASP A 201 -42.08 -23.35 -31.81
CA ASP A 201 -43.33 -23.49 -31.03
C ASP A 201 -43.38 -22.36 -30.00
N VAL A 202 -43.62 -21.14 -30.48
CA VAL A 202 -43.72 -19.96 -29.64
C VAL A 202 -45.17 -19.94 -29.12
N LYS A 203 -45.38 -20.61 -27.97
CA LYS A 203 -46.69 -20.68 -27.33
C LYS A 203 -47.16 -19.36 -26.70
N ASN A 204 -46.29 -18.38 -26.53
CA ASN A 204 -46.63 -17.16 -25.80
C ASN A 204 -46.31 -15.88 -26.56
N ASN A 205 -47.35 -15.30 -27.10
CA ASN A 205 -47.34 -13.95 -27.66
C ASN A 205 -47.30 -12.86 -26.55
N GLU A 206 -47.40 -13.27 -25.27
CA GLU A 206 -47.61 -12.37 -24.13
C GLU A 206 -46.57 -11.25 -24.03
N LEU A 207 -45.31 -11.54 -24.40
CA LEU A 207 -44.24 -10.51 -24.36
C LEU A 207 -44.47 -9.42 -25.43
N ILE A 208 -44.75 -9.83 -26.68
CA ILE A 208 -44.93 -8.90 -27.79
C ILE A 208 -46.28 -8.17 -27.64
N ASP A 209 -47.35 -8.88 -27.21
CA ASP A 209 -48.63 -8.30 -26.88
C ASP A 209 -48.52 -7.26 -25.74
N GLY A 210 -47.71 -7.59 -24.70
CA GLY A 210 -47.43 -6.66 -23.61
C GLY A 210 -46.66 -5.40 -24.05
N LEU A 211 -45.71 -5.56 -24.98
CA LEU A 211 -45.02 -4.42 -25.58
C LEU A 211 -45.92 -3.58 -26.45
N GLN A 212 -46.83 -4.20 -27.25
CA GLN A 212 -47.81 -3.49 -28.04
C GLN A 212 -48.78 -2.70 -27.14
N GLN A 213 -49.30 -3.32 -26.08
CA GLN A 213 -50.18 -2.63 -25.12
C GLN A 213 -49.50 -1.42 -24.48
N GLN A 214 -48.19 -1.56 -24.11
CA GLN A 214 -47.39 -0.47 -23.56
C GLN A 214 -47.17 0.63 -24.60
N ALA A 215 -46.95 0.28 -25.87
CA ALA A 215 -46.79 1.24 -26.95
C ALA A 215 -48.07 2.03 -27.19
N VAL A 216 -49.20 1.34 -27.28
CA VAL A 216 -50.54 1.97 -27.44
C VAL A 216 -50.88 2.86 -26.25
N ALA A 217 -50.53 2.42 -25.03
CA ALA A 217 -50.73 3.22 -23.81
C ALA A 217 -49.78 4.42 -23.69
N GLY A 218 -48.78 4.55 -24.57
CA GLY A 218 -47.79 5.61 -24.52
C GLY A 218 -46.85 5.53 -23.30
N SER A 219 -46.69 4.33 -22.71
CA SER A 219 -45.85 4.13 -21.52
C SER A 219 -44.37 3.82 -21.84
N LEU A 220 -44.05 3.62 -23.12
CA LEU A 220 -42.68 3.44 -23.59
C LEU A 220 -42.01 4.81 -23.80
N ASP A 221 -40.70 4.86 -23.55
CA ASP A 221 -39.87 6.05 -23.76
C ASP A 221 -39.55 6.19 -25.25
N ARG A 222 -40.01 7.26 -25.90
CA ARG A 222 -39.72 7.55 -27.29
C ARG A 222 -38.34 8.17 -27.42
N LEU A 223 -37.48 7.60 -28.23
CA LEU A 223 -36.11 8.03 -28.47
C LEU A 223 -35.92 8.34 -29.97
N ASP A 224 -35.22 9.40 -30.27
CA ASP A 224 -34.64 9.60 -31.59
C ASP A 224 -33.54 8.58 -31.87
N VAL A 225 -33.23 8.38 -33.15
CA VAL A 225 -32.27 7.35 -33.60
C VAL A 225 -30.93 7.44 -32.91
N LYS A 226 -30.42 8.67 -32.67
CA LYS A 226 -29.14 8.88 -32.00
C LYS A 226 -29.20 8.51 -30.52
N SER A 227 -30.20 9.01 -29.81
CA SER A 227 -30.40 8.69 -28.38
C SER A 227 -30.67 7.19 -28.16
N CYS A 228 -31.29 6.52 -29.11
CA CYS A 228 -31.49 5.08 -29.12
C CYS A 228 -30.15 4.34 -29.24
N SER A 229 -29.34 4.73 -30.23
CA SER A 229 -28.01 4.18 -30.41
C SER A 229 -27.11 4.40 -29.18
N ASP A 230 -27.14 5.58 -28.57
CA ASP A 230 -26.38 5.89 -27.38
C ASP A 230 -26.84 5.05 -26.16
N ALA A 231 -28.15 4.83 -26.02
CA ALA A 231 -28.73 4.10 -24.89
C ALA A 231 -28.42 2.57 -24.94
N TYR A 232 -28.47 1.97 -26.12
CA TYR A 232 -28.26 0.53 -26.30
C TYR A 232 -26.89 0.16 -26.85
N GLY A 233 -26.12 1.14 -27.31
CA GLY A 233 -24.72 0.98 -27.78
C GLY A 233 -23.70 0.76 -26.66
N THR A 234 -24.14 0.74 -25.42
CA THR A 234 -23.30 0.45 -24.26
C THR A 234 -23.08 -1.07 -24.08
N ASN A 235 -21.94 -1.45 -23.55
CA ASN A 235 -21.66 -2.87 -23.29
C ASN A 235 -22.57 -3.49 -22.22
N THR A 236 -23.29 -2.69 -21.43
CA THR A 236 -24.18 -3.12 -20.36
C THR A 236 -25.39 -2.20 -20.29
N VAL A 237 -26.57 -2.70 -20.62
CA VAL A 237 -27.83 -1.96 -20.48
C VAL A 237 -28.43 -2.30 -19.12
N SER A 238 -28.57 -1.30 -18.24
CA SER A 238 -28.98 -1.49 -16.85
C SER A 238 -30.30 -0.83 -16.48
N ASP A 239 -30.69 0.24 -17.19
CA ASP A 239 -31.84 1.08 -16.91
C ASP A 239 -32.96 0.94 -17.98
N ARG A 240 -32.75 0.08 -18.95
CA ARG A 240 -33.65 -0.19 -20.06
C ARG A 240 -33.77 -1.69 -20.31
N LYS A 241 -34.93 -2.08 -20.89
CA LYS A 241 -35.23 -3.46 -21.23
C LYS A 241 -35.55 -3.55 -22.74
N HIS A 242 -36.68 -4.04 -23.12
CA HIS A 242 -37.04 -4.29 -24.51
C HIS A 242 -37.06 -3.04 -25.39
N LEU A 243 -36.71 -3.20 -26.65
CA LEU A 243 -36.56 -2.14 -27.65
C LEU A 243 -37.45 -2.40 -28.85
N LEU A 244 -38.28 -1.44 -29.24
CA LEU A 244 -39.01 -1.42 -30.50
C LEU A 244 -38.30 -0.47 -31.46
N LEU A 245 -37.93 -0.95 -32.64
CA LEU A 245 -37.39 -0.14 -33.74
C LEU A 245 -38.50 0.10 -34.75
N VAL A 246 -38.90 1.35 -34.91
CA VAL A 246 -39.92 1.71 -35.89
C VAL A 246 -39.27 1.87 -37.24
N VAL A 247 -39.64 1.00 -38.17
CA VAL A 247 -39.14 0.97 -39.54
C VAL A 247 -40.26 1.24 -40.52
N HIS A 248 -39.94 1.71 -41.71
CA HIS A 248 -40.90 1.90 -42.79
C HIS A 248 -40.75 0.76 -43.80
N ASP A 249 -41.73 -0.12 -43.87
CA ASP A 249 -41.83 -1.17 -44.88
C ASP A 249 -43.20 -1.11 -45.57
N PRO A 250 -43.33 -0.46 -46.75
CA PRO A 250 -44.59 -0.33 -47.46
C PRO A 250 -45.08 -1.65 -48.09
N GLU A 251 -44.22 -2.68 -48.13
CA GLU A 251 -44.56 -3.98 -48.74
C GLU A 251 -45.03 -5.02 -47.70
N SER A 252 -44.91 -4.73 -46.41
CA SER A 252 -45.29 -5.66 -45.36
C SER A 252 -46.77 -5.51 -44.98
N ASN A 253 -47.48 -6.63 -44.94
CA ASN A 253 -48.83 -6.73 -44.38
C ASN A 253 -48.83 -7.08 -42.88
N ASN A 254 -47.65 -7.15 -42.24
CA ASN A 254 -47.50 -7.49 -40.83
C ASN A 254 -46.91 -6.29 -40.06
N SER A 255 -47.45 -5.99 -38.90
CA SER A 255 -46.94 -4.89 -38.08
C SER A 255 -45.68 -5.23 -37.30
N VAL A 256 -45.28 -6.49 -37.16
CA VAL A 256 -43.96 -6.98 -36.70
C VAL A 256 -43.18 -7.49 -37.89
N ILE A 257 -42.07 -6.83 -38.19
CA ILE A 257 -41.19 -7.16 -39.32
C ILE A 257 -40.20 -8.23 -38.96
N ASP A 258 -39.48 -8.07 -37.83
CA ASP A 258 -38.48 -9.03 -37.34
C ASP A 258 -38.28 -8.93 -35.85
N ILE A 259 -37.75 -9.99 -35.22
CA ILE A 259 -37.46 -10.06 -33.80
C ILE A 259 -36.00 -10.47 -33.63
N PHE A 260 -35.24 -9.65 -32.93
CA PHE A 260 -33.84 -9.91 -32.66
C PHE A 260 -33.67 -10.34 -31.20
N ASP A 261 -33.45 -11.63 -30.98
CA ASP A 261 -33.13 -12.15 -29.67
C ASP A 261 -31.61 -12.31 -29.56
N LEU A 262 -31.00 -11.45 -28.80
CA LEU A 262 -29.54 -11.44 -28.60
C LEU A 262 -29.03 -12.61 -27.75
N PHE A 263 -29.93 -13.40 -27.14
CA PHE A 263 -29.56 -14.39 -26.15
C PHE A 263 -30.09 -15.81 -26.39
N SER A 264 -30.93 -16.05 -27.38
CA SER A 264 -31.32 -17.43 -27.65
C SER A 264 -30.22 -18.16 -28.41
N SER A 265 -29.62 -19.07 -27.70
CA SER A 265 -28.83 -20.23 -28.13
C SER A 265 -28.68 -20.42 -29.67
N GLY A 266 -27.58 -19.98 -30.23
CA GLY A 266 -27.01 -20.59 -31.43
C GLY A 266 -27.36 -20.00 -32.77
N ARG A 267 -28.11 -18.89 -32.84
CA ARG A 267 -28.29 -18.11 -34.10
C ARG A 267 -27.73 -16.70 -33.93
N GLY A 268 -26.44 -16.60 -33.52
CA GLY A 268 -25.65 -15.45 -33.90
C GLY A 268 -25.56 -15.42 -35.41
N VAL A 269 -25.54 -14.23 -36.01
CA VAL A 269 -25.18 -14.01 -37.41
C VAL A 269 -23.98 -14.94 -37.69
N ALA A 270 -24.11 -15.79 -38.69
CA ALA A 270 -23.18 -16.85 -38.98
C ALA A 270 -21.73 -16.31 -38.96
N GLY A 271 -20.98 -16.71 -37.99
CA GLY A 271 -19.54 -16.43 -37.90
C GLY A 271 -18.98 -15.88 -36.61
N THR A 272 -19.77 -15.47 -35.65
CA THR A 272 -19.22 -14.89 -34.38
C THR A 272 -19.75 -15.66 -33.18
N GLU A 273 -18.94 -16.54 -32.61
CA GLU A 273 -19.05 -16.98 -31.22
C GLU A 273 -18.73 -15.80 -30.31
N THR A 274 -19.61 -14.82 -30.25
CA THR A 274 -19.43 -13.71 -29.30
C THR A 274 -20.25 -13.98 -28.06
N THR A 275 -19.57 -14.40 -27.01
CA THR A 275 -19.99 -14.32 -25.61
C THR A 275 -20.12 -12.83 -25.19
N ASN A 276 -20.88 -12.03 -25.93
CA ASN A 276 -21.11 -10.64 -25.60
C ASN A 276 -22.31 -10.56 -24.64
N LEU A 277 -22.01 -10.37 -23.37
CA LEU A 277 -22.96 -9.97 -22.34
C LEU A 277 -23.55 -8.59 -22.68
N GLY A 278 -24.64 -8.56 -23.42
CA GLY A 278 -25.54 -7.42 -23.48
C GLY A 278 -25.10 -6.22 -24.28
N GLY A 279 -24.66 -6.39 -25.50
CA GLY A 279 -24.52 -5.26 -26.43
C GLY A 279 -24.97 -5.62 -27.82
N LEU A 280 -25.61 -4.69 -28.53
CA LEU A 280 -25.97 -4.77 -29.96
C LEU A 280 -24.71 -4.86 -30.87
N LYS A 281 -23.66 -5.60 -30.49
CA LYS A 281 -22.44 -5.76 -31.31
C LYS A 281 -22.69 -6.52 -32.63
N GLY A 282 -23.87 -7.05 -32.85
CA GLY A 282 -24.30 -7.58 -34.14
C GLY A 282 -25.21 -6.66 -34.93
N PHE A 283 -25.67 -5.56 -34.32
CA PHE A 283 -26.47 -4.53 -34.99
C PHE A 283 -25.54 -3.43 -35.48
N PRO A 284 -25.69 -2.98 -36.74
CA PRO A 284 -24.96 -1.80 -37.20
C PRO A 284 -25.54 -0.59 -36.46
N LEU A 285 -24.97 -0.33 -35.25
CA LEU A 285 -25.20 0.93 -34.56
C LEU A 285 -24.66 2.05 -35.45
N CYS A 286 -25.41 3.14 -35.55
CA CYS A 286 -24.87 4.29 -36.23
C CYS A 286 -23.58 4.71 -35.47
N GLY A 287 -22.42 4.71 -36.16
CA GLY A 287 -21.15 5.15 -35.57
C GLY A 287 -21.22 6.63 -35.12
N LYS A 288 -20.12 7.18 -34.64
CA LYS A 288 -19.98 8.59 -34.19
C LYS A 288 -20.30 9.63 -35.30
N GLY A 289 -21.40 9.45 -36.04
CA GLY A 289 -21.83 10.27 -37.14
C GLY A 289 -23.31 10.67 -37.09
N ASP A 290 -23.75 11.22 -38.19
CA ASP A 290 -25.18 11.50 -38.43
C ASP A 290 -25.93 10.16 -38.58
N CYS A 291 -26.79 9.84 -37.60
CA CYS A 291 -27.58 8.60 -37.58
C CYS A 291 -28.78 8.63 -38.54
N SER A 292 -28.94 9.64 -39.40
CA SER A 292 -30.05 9.81 -40.30
C SER A 292 -30.26 8.71 -41.35
N GLY A 293 -29.26 7.86 -41.54
CA GLY A 293 -29.28 6.72 -42.45
C GLY A 293 -29.20 5.34 -41.79
N TRP A 294 -29.53 5.23 -40.49
CA TRP A 294 -29.45 3.94 -39.79
C TRP A 294 -30.47 2.94 -40.32
N THR A 295 -29.99 1.80 -40.77
CA THR A 295 -30.80 0.69 -41.32
C THR A 295 -30.74 -0.52 -40.41
N ALA A 296 -31.90 -1.20 -40.26
CA ALA A 296 -31.99 -2.50 -39.56
C ALA A 296 -31.99 -3.62 -40.61
N PRO A 297 -31.07 -4.61 -40.52
CA PRO A 297 -31.12 -5.78 -41.40
C PRO A 297 -32.30 -6.68 -41.03
N ILE A 298 -32.90 -7.35 -41.99
CA ILE A 298 -33.98 -8.30 -41.79
C ILE A 298 -33.42 -9.70 -41.95
N PHE A 299 -33.65 -10.58 -40.96
CA PHE A 299 -33.20 -11.97 -41.04
C PHE A 299 -33.95 -12.74 -42.15
N GLY A 300 -33.16 -13.32 -43.06
CA GLY A 300 -33.71 -14.11 -44.17
C GLY A 300 -34.08 -13.32 -45.41
N ASP A 301 -33.89 -12.00 -45.37
CA ASP A 301 -34.10 -11.10 -46.52
C ASP A 301 -32.84 -10.27 -46.73
N SER A 302 -32.51 -9.89 -47.93
CA SER A 302 -31.39 -8.97 -48.24
C SER A 302 -31.78 -7.49 -48.12
N ARG A 303 -32.98 -7.16 -47.65
CA ARG A 303 -33.45 -5.79 -47.45
C ARG A 303 -32.94 -5.21 -46.15
N GLU A 304 -32.54 -3.95 -46.20
CA GLU A 304 -32.26 -3.12 -45.01
C GLU A 304 -33.33 -2.03 -44.94
N LEU A 305 -34.03 -1.97 -43.80
CA LEU A 305 -35.06 -0.99 -43.57
C LEU A 305 -34.55 0.17 -42.72
N GLN A 306 -34.91 1.40 -43.14
CA GLN A 306 -34.50 2.60 -42.42
C GLN A 306 -35.24 2.71 -41.09
N VAL A 307 -34.48 2.86 -39.99
CA VAL A 307 -35.04 3.13 -38.67
C VAL A 307 -35.43 4.61 -38.55
N ARG A 308 -36.65 4.90 -38.19
CA ARG A 308 -37.13 6.27 -38.00
C ARG A 308 -37.02 6.73 -36.57
N GLU A 309 -37.43 5.91 -35.62
CA GLU A 309 -37.42 6.17 -34.18
C GLU A 309 -37.47 4.87 -33.40
N CYS A 310 -37.26 4.96 -32.10
CA CYS A 310 -37.29 3.81 -31.21
C CYS A 310 -38.18 4.06 -29.99
N PHE A 311 -38.76 2.97 -29.49
CA PHE A 311 -39.47 2.98 -28.22
C PHE A 311 -38.82 2.00 -27.26
N SER A 312 -38.45 2.49 -26.08
CA SER A 312 -37.67 1.76 -25.09
C SER A 312 -38.44 1.60 -23.79
N GLN A 313 -38.43 0.39 -23.25
CA GLN A 313 -39.00 0.11 -21.94
C GLN A 313 -37.98 0.52 -20.85
N LYS A 314 -38.27 1.58 -20.07
CA LYS A 314 -37.46 1.99 -18.91
C LYS A 314 -37.66 1.05 -17.73
N VAL A 315 -36.60 0.72 -17.05
CA VAL A 315 -36.60 0.00 -15.78
C VAL A 315 -35.74 0.77 -14.76
N PRO A 316 -36.06 0.71 -13.46
CA PRO A 316 -35.22 1.35 -12.47
C PRO A 316 -33.83 0.70 -12.46
N PRO A 317 -32.76 1.49 -12.42
CA PRO A 317 -31.39 0.94 -12.35
C PRO A 317 -31.20 0.17 -11.04
N GLN A 318 -30.57 -1.02 -11.12
CA GLN A 318 -30.40 -1.93 -9.99
C GLN A 318 -28.93 -2.23 -9.68
N CYS A 319 -28.01 -1.32 -10.03
CA CYS A 319 -26.61 -1.47 -9.62
C CYS A 319 -26.49 -1.40 -8.09
N LYS A 320 -25.67 -2.28 -7.51
CA LYS A 320 -25.59 -2.48 -6.06
C LYS A 320 -24.16 -2.27 -5.57
N ILE A 321 -24.03 -1.79 -4.33
CA ILE A 321 -22.76 -1.85 -3.60
C ILE A 321 -22.90 -2.91 -2.50
N ASN A 322 -22.00 -3.88 -2.54
CA ASN A 322 -22.00 -5.01 -1.62
C ASN A 322 -20.87 -4.89 -0.61
N LEU A 323 -21.17 -5.31 0.61
CA LEU A 323 -20.20 -5.55 1.67
C LEU A 323 -20.09 -7.05 1.91
N VAL A 324 -18.86 -7.55 2.13
CA VAL A 324 -18.59 -8.95 2.54
C VAL A 324 -18.31 -8.98 4.03
N PRO A 325 -19.28 -9.36 4.89
CA PRO A 325 -19.14 -9.32 6.34
C PRO A 325 -18.00 -10.19 6.88
N SER A 326 -17.79 -11.36 6.29
CA SER A 326 -16.72 -12.29 6.71
C SER A 326 -15.33 -11.71 6.51
N LEU A 327 -15.07 -11.04 5.38
CA LEU A 327 -13.79 -10.38 5.13
C LEU A 327 -13.59 -9.21 6.09
N LEU A 328 -14.62 -8.39 6.31
CA LEU A 328 -14.53 -7.26 7.23
C LEU A 328 -14.30 -7.74 8.68
N ALA A 329 -14.87 -8.88 9.09
CA ALA A 329 -14.60 -9.49 10.39
C ALA A 329 -13.13 -9.91 10.55
N VAL A 330 -12.50 -10.46 9.50
CA VAL A 330 -11.06 -10.77 9.50
C VAL A 330 -10.23 -9.50 9.65
N ILE A 331 -10.59 -8.41 8.97
CA ILE A 331 -9.91 -7.10 9.09
C ILE A 331 -10.05 -6.55 10.52
N ILE A 332 -11.23 -6.64 11.13
CA ILE A 332 -11.46 -6.25 12.53
C ILE A 332 -10.55 -7.04 13.46
N ALA A 333 -10.48 -8.36 13.31
CA ALA A 333 -9.61 -9.22 14.11
C ALA A 333 -8.13 -8.83 13.96
N CYS A 334 -7.66 -8.56 12.74
CA CYS A 334 -6.31 -8.07 12.49
C CYS A 334 -6.04 -6.74 13.19
N ASN A 335 -7.00 -5.81 13.19
CA ASN A 335 -6.87 -4.51 13.86
C ASN A 335 -6.82 -4.65 15.39
N VAL A 336 -7.62 -5.55 15.97
CA VAL A 336 -7.56 -5.90 17.41
C VAL A 336 -6.16 -6.41 17.76
N ILE A 337 -5.66 -7.39 17.01
CA ILE A 337 -4.33 -7.98 17.24
C ILE A 337 -3.24 -6.90 17.12
N LYS A 338 -3.30 -6.02 16.11
CA LYS A 338 -2.35 -4.90 15.96
C LYS A 338 -2.39 -3.94 17.14
N GLY A 339 -3.59 -3.54 17.57
CA GLY A 339 -3.75 -2.68 18.74
C GLY A 339 -3.11 -3.29 19.99
N MET A 340 -3.36 -4.59 20.23
CA MET A 340 -2.74 -5.33 21.33
C MET A 340 -1.21 -5.39 21.18
N CYS A 341 -0.69 -5.63 19.97
CA CYS A 341 0.75 -5.67 19.73
C CYS A 341 1.42 -4.31 20.03
N PHE A 342 0.81 -3.19 19.64
CA PHE A 342 1.33 -1.86 19.97
C PHE A 342 1.37 -1.61 21.48
N LEU A 343 0.31 -1.98 22.22
CA LEU A 343 0.27 -1.85 23.68
C LEU A 343 1.30 -2.76 24.37
N LEU A 344 1.44 -4.01 23.89
CA LEU A 344 2.46 -4.94 24.39
C LEU A 344 3.87 -4.45 24.10
N ALA A 345 4.11 -3.86 22.91
CA ALA A 345 5.39 -3.25 22.57
C ALA A 345 5.78 -2.16 23.58
N LEU A 346 4.86 -1.25 23.91
CA LEU A 346 5.08 -0.23 24.94
C LEU A 346 5.35 -0.83 26.33
N ARG A 347 4.69 -1.94 26.67
CA ARG A 347 4.85 -2.61 27.97
C ARG A 347 6.22 -3.31 28.08
N ILE A 348 6.62 -4.06 27.06
CA ILE A 348 7.88 -4.81 27.04
C ILE A 348 9.07 -3.88 27.08
N THR A 349 9.02 -2.78 26.32
CA THR A 349 10.10 -1.79 26.23
C THR A 349 10.09 -0.74 27.35
N ARG A 350 9.28 -0.95 28.39
CA ARG A 350 9.15 0.02 29.51
C ARG A 350 10.42 0.11 30.37
N LYS A 351 11.08 -1.03 30.63
CA LYS A 351 12.29 -1.10 31.46
C LYS A 351 13.55 -0.77 30.67
N ASP A 352 13.72 -1.40 29.51
CA ASP A 352 14.88 -1.26 28.65
C ASP A 352 14.46 -0.57 27.35
N THR A 353 14.91 0.65 27.16
CA THR A 353 14.60 1.45 25.98
C THR A 353 15.34 0.89 24.75
N PRO A 354 14.65 0.66 23.62
CA PRO A 354 15.31 0.23 22.40
C PRO A 354 16.13 1.38 21.81
N LEU A 355 17.31 1.06 21.31
CA LEU A 355 18.21 1.98 20.61
C LEU A 355 17.74 2.11 19.15
N CYS A 356 16.71 2.91 18.93
CA CYS A 356 16.03 3.02 17.64
C CYS A 356 16.84 3.74 16.58
N THR A 357 17.79 4.58 17.02
CA THR A 357 18.67 5.35 16.13
C THR A 357 20.15 5.11 16.43
N THR A 358 20.99 5.33 15.43
CA THR A 358 22.46 5.31 15.63
C THR A 358 22.90 6.26 16.74
N ARG A 359 22.18 7.37 16.95
CA ARG A 359 22.54 8.38 17.97
C ARG A 359 22.10 8.02 19.36
N ASP A 360 21.05 7.22 19.52
CA ASP A 360 20.74 6.59 20.80
C ASP A 360 21.90 5.70 21.23
N MET A 361 22.53 5.02 20.28
CA MET A 361 23.71 4.19 20.52
C MET A 361 24.92 5.04 20.87
N ILE A 362 25.19 6.12 20.10
CA ILE A 362 26.28 7.06 20.41
C ILE A 362 26.09 7.62 21.83
N GLN A 363 24.89 8.11 22.16
CA GLN A 363 24.58 8.60 23.50
C GLN A 363 24.85 7.56 24.60
N SER A 364 24.47 6.30 24.32
CA SER A 364 24.66 5.20 25.26
C SER A 364 26.15 4.90 25.48
N PHE A 365 26.95 4.85 24.40
CA PHE A 365 28.40 4.55 24.51
C PHE A 365 29.24 5.73 25.00
N LEU A 366 28.80 6.98 24.77
CA LEU A 366 29.45 8.14 25.38
C LEU A 366 29.22 8.22 26.89
N LYS A 367 28.07 7.71 27.38
CA LYS A 367 27.81 7.61 28.83
C LYS A 367 28.55 6.43 29.47
N GLU A 368 28.60 5.31 28.81
CA GLU A 368 29.18 4.07 29.28
C GLU A 368 29.88 3.38 28.11
N PRO A 369 31.22 3.56 27.94
CA PRO A 369 31.98 2.97 26.86
C PRO A 369 31.93 1.43 26.88
N ASP A 370 32.04 0.80 25.71
CA ASP A 370 31.99 -0.65 25.56
C ASP A 370 33.40 -1.24 25.82
N ALA A 371 33.51 -2.09 26.84
CA ALA A 371 34.76 -2.75 27.21
C ALA A 371 35.30 -3.72 26.13
N HIS A 372 34.41 -4.24 25.24
CA HIS A 372 34.82 -5.23 24.23
C HIS A 372 35.56 -4.60 23.04
N VAL A 373 35.56 -3.28 22.88
CA VAL A 373 36.28 -2.54 21.84
C VAL A 373 37.22 -1.48 22.45
N SER A 374 37.54 -1.62 23.74
CA SER A 374 38.36 -0.66 24.47
C SER A 374 39.69 -0.38 23.77
N GLY A 375 40.11 0.90 23.76
CA GLY A 375 41.35 1.38 23.20
C GLY A 375 41.41 1.38 21.66
N ARG A 376 40.29 1.27 20.93
CA ARG A 376 40.27 1.33 19.46
C ARG A 376 39.18 2.23 18.95
N CYS A 377 39.53 3.12 18.03
CA CYS A 377 38.59 4.03 17.38
C CYS A 377 38.13 3.54 16.01
N LEU A 378 38.87 2.65 15.33
CA LEU A 378 38.54 2.10 14.03
C LEU A 378 38.36 0.57 14.15
N VAL A 379 37.12 0.10 13.96
CA VAL A 379 36.80 -1.34 13.96
C VAL A 379 35.79 -1.62 12.84
N SER A 380 36.17 -2.50 11.90
CA SER A 380 35.25 -2.92 10.85
C SER A 380 34.39 -4.12 11.27
N LYS A 381 33.30 -4.35 10.56
CA LYS A 381 32.44 -5.54 10.75
C LYS A 381 33.22 -6.85 10.63
N ARG A 382 34.17 -6.90 9.68
CA ARG A 382 34.95 -8.09 9.38
C ARG A 382 35.98 -8.36 10.49
N ASP A 383 36.57 -7.32 11.01
CA ASP A 383 37.57 -7.45 12.10
C ASP A 383 36.90 -7.95 13.36
N PHE A 384 35.69 -7.47 13.65
CA PHE A 384 34.93 -7.91 14.81
C PHE A 384 34.48 -9.37 14.71
N GLU A 385 34.12 -9.87 13.51
CA GLU A 385 33.73 -11.27 13.28
C GLU A 385 34.95 -12.22 13.25
N ARG A 386 36.06 -11.80 12.65
CA ARG A 386 37.32 -12.62 12.62
C ARG A 386 37.90 -12.88 13.99
N ARG A 387 37.64 -12.02 14.95
CA ARG A 387 38.02 -12.21 16.35
C ARG A 387 37.47 -13.49 16.98
N SER A 388 36.32 -13.94 16.53
CA SER A 388 35.70 -15.19 17.03
C SER A 388 36.57 -16.42 16.77
N GLN A 389 37.54 -16.33 15.86
CA GLN A 389 38.40 -17.46 15.48
C GLN A 389 39.78 -17.42 16.11
N SER A 390 40.23 -16.30 16.67
CA SER A 390 41.53 -16.17 17.33
C SER A 390 41.38 -15.52 18.70
N GLN A 391 41.75 -16.24 19.73
CA GLN A 391 41.75 -15.85 21.14
C GLN A 391 42.73 -14.69 21.48
N GLU A 392 43.36 -14.10 20.45
CA GLU A 392 44.56 -13.24 20.49
C GLU A 392 44.30 -11.73 20.55
N TRP A 393 43.06 -11.27 20.73
CA TRP A 393 42.79 -9.83 20.55
C TRP A 393 43.06 -8.97 21.78
N THR A 394 42.97 -9.53 22.96
CA THR A 394 43.39 -8.86 24.22
C THR A 394 44.88 -8.72 24.33
N SER A 395 45.65 -9.42 23.49
CA SER A 395 47.12 -9.49 23.52
C SER A 395 47.82 -8.79 22.33
N ARG A 396 47.06 -8.15 21.37
CA ARG A 396 47.77 -7.32 20.40
C ARG A 396 48.25 -6.05 21.08
N PRO A 397 49.58 -5.78 21.00
CA PRO A 397 50.13 -4.58 21.61
C PRO A 397 49.46 -3.33 21.03
N ILE A 398 49.28 -2.32 21.85
CA ILE A 398 48.76 -1.00 21.52
C ILE A 398 49.51 -0.35 20.34
N SER A 399 50.70 -0.86 20.01
CA SER A 399 51.57 -0.40 18.91
C SER A 399 51.07 -0.74 17.47
N THR A 400 49.95 -1.44 17.30
CA THR A 400 49.41 -1.77 15.96
C THR A 400 48.09 -1.06 15.73
N GLY A 401 48.15 0.21 15.33
CA GLY A 401 46.95 0.97 14.84
C GLY A 401 46.46 0.47 13.46
N ASP A 402 45.26 0.84 13.12
CA ASP A 402 44.69 0.63 11.77
C ASP A 402 44.98 1.86 10.90
N VAL A 403 45.53 1.62 9.69
CA VAL A 403 45.81 2.70 8.73
C VAL A 403 44.53 3.24 8.15
N TRP A 404 44.32 4.56 8.24
CA TRP A 404 43.18 5.21 7.62
C TRP A 404 43.40 5.30 6.11
N THR A 405 42.61 4.54 5.35
CA THR A 405 42.52 4.66 3.89
C THR A 405 41.29 5.50 3.54
N GLY A 406 41.47 6.81 3.45
CA GLY A 406 40.43 7.75 3.10
C GLY A 406 39.76 7.44 1.78
N GLY A 407 38.57 8.00 1.55
CA GLY A 407 37.90 7.90 0.28
C GLY A 407 36.42 8.30 0.36
N ARG A 408 35.93 8.95 -0.71
CA ARG A 408 34.52 9.30 -0.84
C ARG A 408 33.73 8.12 -1.39
N SER A 409 32.97 7.44 -0.54
CA SER A 409 32.10 6.32 -0.91
C SER A 409 30.72 6.81 -1.38
N ARG A 410 30.11 6.07 -2.31
CA ARG A 410 28.73 6.35 -2.77
C ARG A 410 27.70 5.87 -1.75
N TRP A 411 26.51 6.47 -1.75
CA TRP A 411 25.43 6.11 -0.84
C TRP A 411 25.05 4.63 -0.90
N PHE A 412 25.10 4.03 -2.09
CA PHE A 412 24.77 2.61 -2.26
C PHE A 412 25.72 1.64 -1.52
N THR A 413 26.94 2.05 -1.21
CA THR A 413 27.89 1.18 -0.48
C THR A 413 27.43 0.83 0.94
N ALA A 414 26.50 1.60 1.51
CA ALA A 414 25.89 1.31 2.82
C ALA A 414 24.85 0.17 2.74
N VAL A 415 24.27 -0.09 1.57
CA VAL A 415 23.21 -1.08 1.39
C VAL A 415 23.80 -2.48 1.32
N ASN A 416 23.24 -3.42 2.09
CA ASN A 416 23.66 -4.81 2.06
C ASN A 416 23.21 -5.48 0.75
N ARG A 417 24.05 -6.35 0.18
CA ARG A 417 23.76 -7.13 -1.05
C ARG A 417 22.45 -7.92 -0.96
N TRP A 418 22.12 -8.48 0.20
CA TRP A 418 20.86 -9.17 0.44
C TRP A 418 19.63 -8.24 0.36
N GLN A 419 19.72 -7.04 0.91
CA GLN A 419 18.66 -6.04 0.82
C GLN A 419 18.42 -5.63 -0.62
N ALA A 420 19.49 -5.35 -1.37
CA ALA A 420 19.43 -5.06 -2.79
C ALA A 420 18.85 -6.24 -3.60
N GLY A 421 19.27 -7.47 -3.29
CA GLY A 421 18.78 -8.69 -3.94
C GLY A 421 17.27 -8.91 -3.75
N ILE A 422 16.77 -8.80 -2.52
CA ILE A 422 15.33 -8.92 -2.21
C ILE A 422 14.54 -7.84 -2.95
N PHE A 423 15.03 -6.62 -2.99
CA PHE A 423 14.38 -5.52 -3.71
C PHE A 423 14.31 -5.80 -5.22
N MET A 424 15.42 -6.20 -5.84
CA MET A 424 15.46 -6.55 -7.27
C MET A 424 14.55 -7.74 -7.60
N PHE A 425 14.49 -8.75 -6.72
CA PHE A 425 13.57 -9.87 -6.86
C PHE A 425 12.10 -9.42 -6.82
N SER A 426 11.74 -8.51 -5.90
CA SER A 426 10.38 -7.95 -5.83
C SER A 426 10.00 -7.19 -7.10
N LEU A 427 10.94 -6.44 -7.68
CA LEU A 427 10.74 -5.74 -8.96
C LEU A 427 10.52 -6.73 -10.12
N ALA A 428 11.32 -7.81 -10.15
CA ALA A 428 11.18 -8.85 -11.17
C ALA A 428 9.81 -9.56 -11.06
N CYS A 429 9.35 -9.86 -9.84
CA CYS A 429 8.01 -10.43 -9.62
C CYS A 429 6.90 -9.52 -10.16
N ILE A 430 6.97 -8.21 -9.91
CA ILE A 430 5.97 -7.27 -10.46
C ILE A 430 6.06 -7.22 -11.98
N ALA A 431 7.24 -7.16 -12.56
CA ALA A 431 7.40 -7.16 -14.01
C ALA A 431 6.79 -8.42 -14.65
N ILE A 432 6.97 -9.58 -14.03
CA ILE A 432 6.36 -10.83 -14.47
C ILE A 432 4.83 -10.77 -14.38
N VAL A 433 4.28 -10.29 -13.26
CA VAL A 433 2.82 -10.16 -13.07
C VAL A 433 2.23 -9.20 -14.12
N VAL A 434 2.86 -8.05 -14.34
CA VAL A 434 2.41 -7.08 -15.36
C VAL A 434 2.49 -7.69 -16.75
N ALA A 435 3.59 -8.37 -17.10
CA ALA A 435 3.76 -9.04 -18.39
C ALA A 435 2.70 -10.13 -18.58
N ALA A 436 2.43 -10.94 -17.56
CA ALA A 436 1.40 -11.98 -17.61
C ALA A 436 0.00 -11.38 -17.83
N LEU A 437 -0.33 -10.29 -17.13
CA LEU A 437 -1.62 -9.62 -17.32
C LEU A 437 -1.75 -8.95 -18.70
N LEU A 438 -0.66 -8.49 -19.30
CA LEU A 438 -0.65 -7.97 -20.67
C LEU A 438 -0.71 -9.06 -21.73
N SER A 439 -0.10 -10.24 -21.50
CA SER A 439 -0.12 -11.36 -22.45
C SER A 439 -1.50 -12.02 -22.57
N ILE A 440 -2.25 -12.09 -21.47
CA ILE A 440 -3.65 -12.57 -21.49
C ILE A 440 -4.52 -11.74 -22.44
N GLN A 441 -4.17 -10.47 -22.66
CA GLN A 441 -4.86 -9.61 -23.63
C GLN A 441 -4.65 -10.05 -25.09
N LYS A 442 -3.47 -10.58 -25.40
CA LYS A 442 -3.09 -10.88 -26.78
C LYS A 442 -3.74 -12.16 -27.31
N GLU A 443 -4.05 -13.11 -26.42
CA GLU A 443 -4.70 -14.38 -26.80
C GLU A 443 -6.24 -14.26 -26.95
N GLY A 444 -6.87 -13.24 -26.32
CA GLY A 444 -8.30 -12.96 -26.45
C GLY A 444 -8.68 -12.12 -27.68
N SER A 445 -7.72 -11.53 -28.38
CA SER A 445 -7.95 -10.68 -29.55
C SER A 445 -7.62 -11.41 -30.86
N MET A 446 -8.29 -12.54 -31.11
CA MET A 446 -8.34 -13.12 -32.46
C MET A 446 -9.64 -12.67 -33.12
N GLU A 447 -9.77 -11.39 -33.39
CA GLU A 447 -10.69 -10.87 -34.40
C GLU A 447 -10.18 -9.56 -35.03
N PRO A 448 -10.46 -9.33 -36.33
CA PRO A 448 -9.85 -8.24 -37.07
C PRO A 448 -10.42 -6.90 -36.67
N GLU A 449 -9.49 -5.98 -36.56
CA GLU A 449 -9.55 -4.53 -36.64
C GLU A 449 -10.93 -3.93 -37.05
N SER A 450 -11.79 -3.69 -36.07
CA SER A 450 -12.76 -2.63 -36.19
C SER A 450 -12.32 -1.54 -35.21
N GLU A 451 -11.95 -0.39 -35.75
CA GLU A 451 -11.59 0.83 -35.00
C GLU A 451 -12.73 1.18 -34.04
N VAL A 452 -12.56 0.75 -32.76
CA VAL A 452 -13.40 1.24 -31.68
C VAL A 452 -12.82 2.60 -31.26
N PRO A 453 -13.60 3.69 -31.37
CA PRO A 453 -13.13 5.00 -30.95
C PRO A 453 -12.82 4.98 -29.44
N THR A 454 -11.59 5.12 -29.09
CA THR A 454 -11.12 5.36 -27.73
C THR A 454 -11.52 6.79 -27.32
N GLU A 455 -12.74 6.97 -26.84
CA GLU A 455 -13.00 8.11 -25.96
C GLU A 455 -12.33 7.80 -24.62
N MET A 456 -11.31 8.59 -24.37
CA MET A 456 -10.53 8.59 -23.15
C MET A 456 -11.35 9.26 -22.03
N ASP A 457 -12.42 8.62 -21.62
CA ASP A 457 -13.06 8.95 -20.37
C ASP A 457 -12.20 8.29 -19.28
N LEU A 458 -11.39 9.09 -18.60
CA LEU A 458 -10.38 8.64 -17.60
C LEU A 458 -10.99 7.79 -16.48
N LEU A 459 -12.31 7.74 -16.40
CA LEU A 459 -13.11 7.01 -15.42
C LEU A 459 -14.10 6.03 -16.07
N ASN A 460 -14.28 6.02 -17.38
CA ASN A 460 -15.16 5.08 -18.06
C ASN A 460 -14.40 3.80 -18.41
N ILE A 461 -14.53 2.80 -17.56
CA ILE A 461 -14.08 1.44 -17.85
C ILE A 461 -15.03 0.91 -18.91
N SER A 462 -14.68 1.04 -20.18
CA SER A 462 -15.28 0.20 -21.21
C SER A 462 -14.94 -1.24 -20.84
N VAL A 463 -15.92 -2.15 -20.87
CA VAL A 463 -15.80 -3.57 -20.55
C VAL A 463 -15.36 -4.42 -21.75
N PRO A 464 -14.53 -3.98 -22.72
CA PRO A 464 -14.12 -4.80 -23.85
C PRO A 464 -13.05 -5.84 -23.50
N ASP A 465 -12.36 -5.67 -22.38
CA ASP A 465 -11.23 -6.53 -21.99
C ASP A 465 -11.56 -7.46 -20.83
N MET A 466 -12.70 -8.10 -20.84
CA MET A 466 -13.06 -9.12 -19.87
C MET A 466 -12.36 -10.44 -20.18
N SER A 467 -11.23 -10.66 -19.58
CA SER A 467 -10.36 -11.74 -19.97
C SER A 467 -10.46 -13.02 -19.13
N LEU A 468 -11.19 -13.04 -18.02
CA LEU A 468 -11.25 -14.27 -17.23
C LEU A 468 -12.60 -14.44 -16.53
N ARG A 469 -13.46 -15.30 -17.08
CA ARG A 469 -14.61 -15.84 -16.35
C ARG A 469 -14.07 -16.80 -15.29
N VAL A 470 -14.23 -16.45 -14.01
CA VAL A 470 -13.86 -17.34 -12.91
C VAL A 470 -14.98 -18.36 -12.71
N ALA A 471 -15.07 -19.30 -13.64
CA ALA A 471 -16.02 -20.41 -13.55
C ALA A 471 -15.52 -21.39 -12.47
N GLY A 472 -16.29 -21.56 -11.40
CA GLY A 472 -16.09 -22.63 -10.41
C GLY A 472 -15.05 -22.39 -9.31
N SER A 473 -14.13 -21.46 -9.44
CA SER A 473 -13.26 -21.03 -8.32
C SER A 473 -14.00 -19.99 -7.51
N GLY A 474 -14.18 -20.22 -6.20
CA GLY A 474 -14.99 -19.38 -5.35
C GLY A 474 -14.57 -17.92 -5.37
N ILE A 475 -15.49 -17.03 -5.04
CA ILE A 475 -15.32 -15.56 -4.91
C ILE A 475 -14.04 -15.15 -4.17
N LEU A 476 -13.58 -15.97 -3.20
CA LEU A 476 -12.35 -15.75 -2.45
C LEU A 476 -11.09 -15.81 -3.32
N ALA A 477 -11.03 -16.73 -4.31
CA ALA A 477 -9.90 -16.81 -5.23
C ALA A 477 -9.79 -15.57 -6.10
N ALA A 478 -10.93 -15.05 -6.58
CA ALA A 478 -10.97 -13.79 -7.34
C ALA A 478 -10.48 -12.61 -6.50
N PHE A 479 -10.90 -12.50 -5.23
CA PHE A 479 -10.41 -11.47 -4.30
C PHE A 479 -8.91 -11.57 -4.05
N ILE A 480 -8.36 -12.78 -3.92
CA ILE A 480 -6.93 -12.99 -3.74
C ILE A 480 -6.17 -12.51 -4.99
N ILE A 481 -6.60 -12.95 -6.18
CA ILE A 481 -5.92 -12.62 -7.44
C ILE A 481 -5.90 -11.12 -7.70
N THR A 482 -7.04 -10.42 -7.49
CA THR A 482 -7.14 -8.96 -7.70
C THR A 482 -6.21 -8.16 -6.77
N ASN A 483 -5.89 -8.69 -5.59
CA ASN A 483 -5.07 -7.98 -4.60
C ASN A 483 -3.60 -8.41 -4.55
N ILE A 484 -3.17 -9.45 -5.28
CA ILE A 484 -1.73 -9.83 -5.37
C ILE A 484 -0.84 -8.62 -5.75
N PRO A 485 -1.17 -7.80 -6.77
CA PRO A 485 -0.34 -6.65 -7.11
C PRO A 485 -0.16 -5.66 -5.97
N GLN A 486 -1.17 -5.46 -5.13
CA GLN A 486 -1.10 -4.56 -3.98
C GLN A 486 -0.10 -5.06 -2.92
N VAL A 487 -0.08 -6.37 -2.66
CA VAL A 487 0.90 -6.99 -1.75
C VAL A 487 2.31 -6.81 -2.29
N LEU A 488 2.53 -7.02 -3.58
CA LEU A 488 3.83 -6.83 -4.22
C LEU A 488 4.33 -5.38 -4.11
N ILE A 489 3.45 -4.40 -4.32
CA ILE A 489 3.78 -2.97 -4.14
C ILE A 489 4.15 -2.67 -2.69
N SER A 490 3.44 -3.26 -1.72
CA SER A 490 3.79 -3.14 -0.30
C SER A 490 5.19 -3.66 -0.01
N TYR A 491 5.60 -4.79 -0.60
CA TYR A 491 6.97 -5.31 -0.46
C TYR A 491 8.02 -4.39 -1.10
N ILE A 492 7.74 -3.83 -2.27
CA ILE A 492 8.63 -2.84 -2.89
C ILE A 492 8.78 -1.61 -1.99
N TYR A 493 7.67 -1.10 -1.46
CA TYR A 493 7.72 0.02 -0.52
C TYR A 493 8.58 -0.28 0.70
N LEU A 494 8.40 -1.45 1.34
CA LEU A 494 9.20 -1.86 2.49
C LEU A 494 10.68 -1.96 2.14
N GLY A 495 11.02 -2.54 0.99
CA GLY A 495 12.39 -2.65 0.49
C GLY A 495 13.02 -1.28 0.24
N LEU A 496 12.32 -0.40 -0.47
CA LEU A 496 12.73 0.97 -0.76
C LEU A 496 12.94 1.79 0.52
N ASN A 497 11.98 1.74 1.42
CA ASN A 497 12.05 2.41 2.72
C ASN A 497 13.25 1.94 3.53
N ASN A 498 13.54 0.63 3.56
CA ASN A 498 14.69 0.08 4.26
C ASN A 498 16.02 0.53 3.64
N MET A 499 16.14 0.53 2.32
CA MET A 499 17.35 0.98 1.62
C MET A 499 17.58 2.48 1.82
N LEU A 500 16.55 3.31 1.67
CA LEU A 500 16.61 4.75 1.94
C LEU A 500 17.00 5.04 3.39
N THR A 501 16.42 4.33 4.35
CA THR A 501 16.74 4.47 5.77
C THR A 501 18.24 4.18 6.00
N THR A 502 18.75 3.09 5.43
CA THR A 502 20.17 2.72 5.56
C THR A 502 21.09 3.80 4.99
N MET A 503 20.80 4.31 3.79
CA MET A 503 21.60 5.36 3.15
C MET A 503 21.54 6.68 3.92
N LEU A 504 20.37 7.07 4.42
CA LEU A 504 20.20 8.32 5.17
C LEU A 504 20.81 8.27 6.57
N VAL A 505 20.72 7.13 7.25
CA VAL A 505 21.39 6.91 8.53
C VAL A 505 22.91 7.03 8.38
N MET A 506 23.46 6.43 7.31
CA MET A 506 24.90 6.56 6.99
C MET A 506 25.29 7.99 6.61
N ALA A 507 24.44 8.70 5.83
CA ALA A 507 24.71 10.10 5.47
C ALA A 507 24.72 11.02 6.69
N GLU A 508 23.84 10.76 7.64
CA GLU A 508 23.76 11.52 8.88
C GLU A 508 24.91 11.17 9.83
N TRP A 509 25.38 9.91 9.85
CA TRP A 509 26.58 9.48 10.53
C TRP A 509 27.82 10.21 9.97
N CYS A 510 28.07 10.11 8.68
CA CYS A 510 29.19 10.80 8.03
C CYS A 510 29.13 12.34 8.17
N GLY A 511 27.97 12.88 8.47
CA GLY A 511 27.80 14.32 8.72
C GLY A 511 28.36 14.81 10.06
N TYR A 512 28.86 13.93 10.95
CA TYR A 512 29.59 14.32 12.18
C TYR A 512 31.08 14.54 11.94
N THR A 513 31.58 14.23 10.74
CA THR A 513 33.00 14.46 10.38
C THR A 513 33.42 15.89 10.68
N ALA A 514 34.59 16.03 11.29
CA ALA A 514 35.25 17.31 11.61
C ALA A 514 35.83 17.97 10.36
N THR A 515 34.97 18.48 9.49
CA THR A 515 35.37 19.30 8.33
C THR A 515 34.76 20.71 8.47
N SER A 516 35.38 21.69 7.81
CA SER A 516 34.88 23.07 7.79
C SER A 516 33.48 23.20 7.22
N GLU A 517 33.08 22.30 6.32
CA GLU A 517 31.76 22.27 5.70
C GLU A 517 30.65 21.75 6.66
N ASN A 518 31.02 20.98 7.71
CA ASN A 518 30.07 20.38 8.63
C ASN A 518 30.07 21.08 10.00
N PRO A 519 29.06 21.87 10.33
CA PRO A 519 28.96 22.48 11.64
C PRO A 519 28.70 21.40 12.73
N PRO A 520 29.12 21.63 14.00
CA PRO A 520 28.81 20.73 15.12
C PRO A 520 27.30 20.51 15.25
N LYS A 521 26.88 19.26 15.45
CA LYS A 521 25.47 18.87 15.48
C LYS A 521 25.10 18.18 16.78
N GLY A 522 23.97 18.60 17.39
CA GLY A 522 23.37 17.86 18.50
C GLY A 522 22.86 16.49 18.06
N LEU A 523 22.98 15.51 18.94
CA LEU A 523 22.48 14.16 18.69
C LEU A 523 20.96 14.18 18.50
N ARG A 524 20.48 13.47 17.49
CA ARG A 524 19.05 13.25 17.24
C ARG A 524 18.66 11.93 17.87
N VAL A 525 18.14 11.97 19.07
CA VAL A 525 17.84 10.81 19.91
C VAL A 525 16.35 10.54 20.01
N SER A 526 15.98 9.30 20.33
CA SER A 526 14.58 8.90 20.48
C SER A 526 13.92 9.49 21.75
N SER A 527 14.72 9.83 22.76
CA SER A 527 14.29 10.43 24.02
C SER A 527 15.21 11.60 24.39
N PRO A 528 15.02 12.78 23.78
CA PRO A 528 15.87 13.95 24.05
C PRO A 528 15.66 14.46 25.45
N LEU A 529 16.74 14.82 26.14
CA LEU A 529 16.71 15.45 27.44
C LEU A 529 16.27 16.94 27.31
N PRO A 530 15.40 17.43 28.20
CA PRO A 530 15.00 18.83 28.19
C PRO A 530 16.19 19.74 28.52
N GLN A 531 16.23 20.92 27.89
CA GLN A 531 17.29 21.94 28.07
C GLN A 531 18.69 21.54 27.54
N THR A 532 18.78 20.51 26.68
CA THR A 532 20.03 20.11 26.02
C THR A 532 20.02 20.51 24.55
N GLN A 533 21.17 20.38 23.88
CA GLN A 533 21.29 20.62 22.43
C GLN A 533 20.89 19.39 21.57
N GLN A 534 20.33 18.36 22.21
CA GLN A 534 19.80 17.19 21.54
C GLN A 534 18.54 17.53 20.72
N ARG A 535 18.26 16.73 19.70
CA ARG A 535 17.10 16.85 18.83
C ARG A 535 16.26 15.58 18.91
N SER A 536 14.93 15.71 18.80
CA SER A 536 14.05 14.56 18.70
C SER A 536 14.19 13.86 17.34
N THR A 537 13.92 12.57 17.31
CA THR A 537 13.79 11.79 16.07
C THR A 537 12.59 12.28 15.25
N TYR A 538 12.54 11.87 13.99
CA TYR A 538 11.36 12.08 13.14
C TYR A 538 10.20 11.20 13.65
N PHE A 539 8.96 11.61 13.37
CA PHE A 539 7.75 10.86 13.74
C PHE A 539 7.74 9.44 13.16
N LEU A 540 8.18 9.31 11.90
CA LEU A 540 8.51 8.04 11.25
C LEU A 540 10.02 8.01 11.00
N SER A 541 10.59 6.84 10.75
CA SER A 541 12.05 6.62 10.65
C SER A 541 12.79 7.57 9.71
N LEU A 542 12.12 8.03 8.65
CA LEU A 542 12.72 8.87 7.61
C LEU A 542 12.49 10.37 7.86
N PRO A 543 13.43 11.25 7.43
CA PRO A 543 13.19 12.68 7.37
C PRO A 543 11.94 13.03 6.57
N TYR A 544 11.15 14.01 7.03
CA TYR A 544 9.86 14.38 6.43
C TYR A 544 9.92 14.69 4.94
N LYS A 545 11.03 15.27 4.47
CA LYS A 545 11.27 15.55 3.04
C LYS A 545 11.31 14.28 2.16
N TRP A 546 11.55 13.11 2.75
CA TRP A 546 11.56 11.81 2.07
C TRP A 546 10.31 11.00 2.41
N SER A 547 9.91 10.95 3.69
CA SER A 547 8.80 10.11 4.13
C SER A 547 7.46 10.58 3.58
N ILE A 548 7.17 11.89 3.57
CA ILE A 548 5.88 12.42 3.12
C ILE A 548 5.65 12.16 1.62
N PRO A 549 6.56 12.59 0.70
CA PRO A 549 6.37 12.31 -0.73
C PRO A 549 6.29 10.81 -1.03
N THR A 550 7.14 9.99 -0.41
CA THR A 550 7.12 8.53 -0.63
C THR A 550 5.80 7.92 -0.17
N SER A 551 5.29 8.30 1.02
CA SER A 551 4.02 7.78 1.54
C SER A 551 2.84 8.20 0.65
N ILE A 552 2.79 9.46 0.21
CA ILE A 552 1.75 9.94 -0.70
C ILE A 552 1.80 9.17 -2.03
N THR A 553 2.98 9.06 -2.65
CA THR A 553 3.14 8.34 -3.92
C THR A 553 2.71 6.88 -3.80
N VAL A 554 3.11 6.20 -2.72
CA VAL A 554 2.74 4.80 -2.49
C VAL A 554 1.24 4.65 -2.27
N THR A 555 0.60 5.57 -1.52
CA THR A 555 -0.86 5.57 -1.35
C THR A 555 -1.59 5.73 -2.69
N ILE A 556 -1.13 6.65 -3.53
CA ILE A 556 -1.67 6.84 -4.88
C ILE A 556 -1.49 5.57 -5.72
N ILE A 557 -0.30 4.95 -5.71
CA ILE A 557 -0.05 3.70 -6.45
C ILE A 557 -0.97 2.59 -5.97
N HIS A 558 -1.15 2.41 -4.66
CA HIS A 558 -2.08 1.41 -4.11
C HIS A 558 -3.52 1.66 -4.57
N TRP A 559 -3.96 2.90 -4.54
CA TRP A 559 -5.30 3.26 -5.02
C TRP A 559 -5.45 3.01 -6.52
N LEU A 560 -4.48 3.42 -7.35
CA LEU A 560 -4.50 3.20 -8.79
C LEU A 560 -4.53 1.70 -9.14
N VAL A 561 -3.77 0.89 -8.42
CA VAL A 561 -3.77 -0.58 -8.60
C VAL A 561 -5.11 -1.17 -8.22
N SER A 562 -5.76 -0.66 -7.18
CA SER A 562 -7.11 -1.10 -6.82
C SER A 562 -8.18 -0.75 -7.87
N GLN A 563 -7.91 0.25 -8.73
CA GLN A 563 -8.75 0.61 -9.86
C GLN A 563 -8.34 -0.11 -11.16
N GLY A 564 -7.10 -0.60 -11.23
CA GLY A 564 -6.53 -1.25 -12.43
C GLY A 564 -6.96 -2.69 -12.61
N LEU A 565 -7.09 -3.43 -11.52
CA LEU A 565 -7.56 -4.82 -11.53
C LEU A 565 -8.77 -4.90 -10.59
N LEU A 566 -9.96 -5.00 -11.21
CA LEU A 566 -11.22 -4.93 -10.51
C LEU A 566 -11.88 -6.30 -10.46
N PHE A 567 -12.45 -6.61 -9.31
CA PHE A 567 -13.46 -7.62 -9.17
C PHE A 567 -14.81 -7.02 -9.55
N LEU A 568 -15.46 -7.58 -10.57
CA LEU A 568 -16.80 -7.18 -11.01
C LEU A 568 -17.76 -8.38 -10.91
N GLN A 569 -18.89 -8.14 -10.29
CA GLN A 569 -20.03 -9.04 -10.31
C GLN A 569 -21.09 -8.44 -11.22
N PHE A 570 -21.68 -9.29 -12.07
CA PHE A 570 -22.80 -8.92 -12.91
C PHE A 570 -24.00 -9.77 -12.51
N ASP A 571 -25.10 -9.11 -12.21
CA ASP A 571 -26.41 -9.73 -12.06
C ASP A 571 -27.16 -9.57 -13.38
N VAL A 572 -27.28 -10.65 -14.13
CA VAL A 572 -28.02 -10.68 -15.42
C VAL A 572 -29.45 -11.05 -15.12
N HIS A 573 -30.35 -10.13 -15.41
CA HIS A 573 -31.80 -10.32 -15.27
C HIS A 573 -32.37 -10.81 -16.59
N THR A 574 -32.79 -12.06 -16.61
CA THR A 574 -33.42 -12.70 -17.77
C THR A 574 -34.93 -12.83 -17.51
N SER A 575 -35.76 -12.42 -18.44
CA SER A 575 -37.18 -12.78 -18.45
C SER A 575 -37.40 -13.84 -19.52
N GLY A 576 -38.01 -14.97 -19.15
CA GLY A 576 -38.31 -16.04 -20.09
C GLY A 576 -39.38 -15.61 -21.10
N TRP A 577 -39.34 -16.19 -22.31
CA TRP A 577 -40.42 -16.03 -23.31
C TRP A 577 -41.73 -16.64 -22.81
N GLU A 578 -41.64 -17.72 -21.98
CA GLU A 578 -42.81 -18.45 -21.49
C GLU A 578 -43.49 -17.80 -20.31
N GLU A 579 -42.71 -17.07 -19.45
CA GLU A 579 -43.22 -16.34 -18.30
C GLU A 579 -42.55 -14.98 -18.19
N PRO A 580 -43.04 -13.93 -18.90
CA PRO A 580 -42.41 -12.62 -18.87
C PRO A 580 -42.44 -11.93 -17.48
N SER A 581 -43.32 -12.42 -16.59
CA SER A 581 -43.46 -11.92 -15.21
C SER A 581 -42.37 -12.48 -14.27
N THR A 582 -41.72 -13.60 -14.62
CA THR A 582 -40.66 -14.21 -13.81
C THR A 582 -39.30 -13.70 -14.28
N VAL A 583 -38.60 -13.02 -13.37
CA VAL A 583 -37.24 -12.55 -13.62
C VAL A 583 -36.24 -13.51 -12.95
N HIS A 584 -35.47 -14.21 -13.74
CA HIS A 584 -34.38 -15.03 -13.25
C HIS A 584 -33.11 -14.18 -13.19
N THR A 585 -32.44 -14.17 -12.04
CA THR A 585 -31.17 -13.45 -11.86
C THR A 585 -30.02 -14.45 -11.78
N THR A 586 -29.07 -14.35 -12.71
CA THR A 586 -27.86 -15.16 -12.70
C THR A 586 -26.66 -14.25 -12.44
N SER A 587 -25.88 -14.55 -11.41
CA SER A 587 -24.70 -13.79 -11.08
C SER A 587 -23.44 -14.36 -11.74
N TYR A 588 -22.69 -13.53 -12.43
CA TYR A 588 -21.40 -13.85 -13.03
C TYR A 588 -20.29 -13.04 -12.40
N ILE A 589 -19.14 -13.67 -12.21
CA ILE A 589 -17.95 -13.04 -11.62
C ILE A 589 -16.88 -12.91 -12.71
N PHE A 590 -16.36 -11.70 -12.84
CA PHE A 590 -15.31 -11.37 -13.79
C PHE A 590 -14.16 -10.63 -13.12
N LEU A 591 -12.96 -10.86 -13.63
CA LEU A 591 -11.78 -10.04 -13.38
C LEU A 591 -11.66 -9.06 -14.54
N ALA A 592 -11.95 -7.79 -14.26
CA ALA A 592 -11.80 -6.72 -15.24
C ALA A 592 -10.45 -6.02 -15.05
N LYS A 593 -9.79 -5.71 -16.17
CA LYS A 593 -8.59 -4.88 -16.17
C LYS A 593 -8.84 -3.56 -16.91
N ALA A 594 -8.39 -2.47 -16.33
CA ALA A 594 -8.39 -1.18 -16.98
C ALA A 594 -6.99 -0.90 -17.53
N THR A 595 -6.83 -0.94 -18.85
CA THR A 595 -5.52 -0.86 -19.54
C THR A 595 -4.73 0.40 -19.18
N VAL A 596 -5.41 1.54 -19.02
CA VAL A 596 -4.79 2.82 -18.66
C VAL A 596 -3.99 2.74 -17.35
N TRP A 597 -4.50 2.03 -16.35
CA TRP A 597 -3.84 1.90 -15.06
C TRP A 597 -2.59 1.02 -15.11
N PHE A 598 -2.58 0.02 -16.01
CA PHE A 598 -1.39 -0.81 -16.27
C PHE A 598 -0.23 -0.04 -16.90
N VAL A 599 -0.50 1.10 -17.53
CA VAL A 599 0.54 2.02 -18.05
C VAL A 599 0.96 3.02 -16.96
N ILE A 600 0.01 3.63 -16.27
CA ILE A 600 0.29 4.68 -15.27
C ILE A 600 1.07 4.13 -14.07
N VAL A 601 0.69 2.97 -13.54
CA VAL A 601 1.33 2.39 -12.35
C VAL A 601 2.81 2.05 -12.59
N PRO A 602 3.23 1.36 -13.66
CA PRO A 602 4.63 1.16 -13.97
C PRO A 602 5.42 2.45 -14.17
N VAL A 603 4.83 3.47 -14.80
CA VAL A 603 5.48 4.78 -15.00
C VAL A 603 5.73 5.47 -13.65
N LEU A 604 4.76 5.49 -12.75
CA LEU A 604 4.93 6.03 -11.40
C LEU A 604 5.96 5.24 -10.59
N LEU A 605 5.93 3.92 -10.67
CA LEU A 605 6.90 3.05 -10.00
C LEU A 605 8.31 3.27 -10.57
N ALA A 606 8.46 3.35 -11.89
CA ALA A 606 9.72 3.65 -12.55
C ALA A 606 10.25 5.03 -12.15
N SER A 607 9.38 6.03 -12.02
CA SER A 607 9.75 7.38 -11.57
C SER A 607 10.26 7.34 -10.12
N LEU A 608 9.62 6.59 -9.23
CA LEU A 608 10.04 6.41 -7.85
C LEU A 608 11.42 5.72 -7.77
N ILE A 609 11.62 4.69 -8.58
CA ILE A 609 12.91 3.98 -8.69
C ILE A 609 14.00 4.90 -9.27
N ALA A 610 13.68 5.69 -10.28
CA ALA A 610 14.63 6.65 -10.87
C ALA A 610 15.07 7.71 -9.85
N LEU A 611 14.14 8.27 -9.07
CA LEU A 611 14.46 9.19 -7.96
C LEU A 611 15.36 8.53 -6.91
N PHE A 612 15.10 7.27 -6.59
CA PHE A 612 15.94 6.49 -5.71
C PHE A 612 17.34 6.30 -6.30
N CYS A 613 17.46 5.92 -7.59
CA CYS A 613 18.73 5.76 -8.28
C CYS A 613 19.53 7.05 -8.32
N LEU A 614 18.90 8.20 -8.53
CA LEU A 614 19.58 9.51 -8.45
C LEU A 614 20.17 9.76 -7.05
N GLY A 615 19.48 9.32 -5.97
CA GLY A 615 20.01 9.35 -4.61
C GLY A 615 21.24 8.47 -4.41
N VAL A 616 21.25 7.30 -5.04
CA VAL A 616 22.34 6.29 -4.94
C VAL A 616 23.70 6.82 -5.41
N PHE A 617 23.72 7.71 -6.42
CA PHE A 617 24.96 8.29 -6.95
C PHE A 617 25.57 9.38 -6.06
N LYS A 618 24.87 9.86 -5.03
CA LYS A 618 25.43 10.80 -4.07
C LYS A 618 26.60 10.16 -3.32
N LYS A 619 27.56 10.99 -2.91
CA LYS A 619 28.73 10.58 -2.13
C LYS A 619 28.55 11.00 -0.67
N TYR A 620 29.07 10.19 0.24
CA TYR A 620 29.19 10.52 1.66
C TYR A 620 30.27 11.56 1.91
N ALA A 621 30.20 12.26 3.03
CA ALA A 621 31.30 13.07 3.52
C ALA A 621 32.52 12.17 3.81
N PRO A 622 33.74 12.60 3.42
CA PRO A 622 34.97 11.84 3.67
C PRO A 622 35.33 11.83 5.17
N HIS A 623 36.42 11.17 5.50
CA HIS A 623 37.10 11.18 6.82
C HIS A 623 36.27 10.60 7.98
N MET A 624 35.31 9.71 7.70
CA MET A 624 34.57 8.94 8.71
C MET A 624 34.34 7.51 8.26
N PRO A 625 34.54 6.49 9.09
CA PRO A 625 34.34 5.10 8.69
C PRO A 625 32.89 4.83 8.31
N LEU A 626 32.66 3.99 7.29
CA LEU A 626 31.32 3.59 6.84
C LEU A 626 30.69 2.56 7.80
N ALA A 627 30.39 3.00 9.00
CA ALA A 627 30.04 2.15 10.11
C ALA A 627 28.69 2.47 10.77
N GLY A 628 27.99 3.50 10.30
CA GLY A 628 26.83 4.10 10.98
C GLY A 628 25.66 3.19 11.33
N CYS A 629 25.66 1.91 10.90
CA CYS A 629 24.67 0.92 11.28
C CYS A 629 25.25 -0.27 12.08
N CYS A 630 26.59 -0.36 12.28
CA CYS A 630 27.22 -1.46 12.99
C CYS A 630 27.47 -1.11 14.45
N SER A 631 26.89 -1.86 15.39
CA SER A 631 27.04 -1.59 16.83
C SER A 631 28.50 -1.60 17.28
N ALA A 632 29.32 -2.54 16.80
CA ALA A 632 30.75 -2.64 17.17
C ALA A 632 31.57 -1.44 16.66
N SER A 633 31.31 -1.01 15.41
CA SER A 633 32.00 0.14 14.83
C SER A 633 31.57 1.47 15.46
N ILE A 634 30.28 1.60 15.85
CA ILE A 634 29.79 2.76 16.60
C ILE A 634 30.43 2.77 18.00
N ALA A 635 30.50 1.61 18.64
CA ALA A 635 31.14 1.48 19.96
C ALA A 635 32.62 1.89 19.93
N ALA A 636 33.36 1.46 18.90
CA ALA A 636 34.75 1.85 18.69
C ALA A 636 34.90 3.37 18.47
N ALA A 637 34.06 3.97 17.62
CA ALA A 637 34.09 5.42 17.38
C ALA A 637 33.73 6.27 18.62
N CYS A 638 33.23 5.66 19.69
CA CYS A 638 32.86 6.28 20.96
C CYS A 638 33.79 5.86 22.10
N GLN A 639 35.02 5.45 21.83
CA GLN A 639 36.00 5.14 22.87
C GLN A 639 36.75 6.41 23.32
N PRO A 640 37.02 6.59 24.62
CA PRO A 640 37.91 7.63 25.09
C PRO A 640 39.38 7.31 24.72
N SER A 641 40.19 8.35 24.53
CA SER A 641 41.61 8.17 24.27
C SER A 641 42.29 7.54 25.49
N CYS A 642 43.09 6.51 25.27
CA CYS A 642 43.87 5.81 26.25
C CYS A 642 45.38 5.74 25.87
N LEU A 643 45.84 6.55 24.91
CA LEU A 643 47.24 6.66 24.55
C LEU A 643 48.01 7.30 25.70
N GLY A 644 49.02 6.59 26.27
CA GLY A 644 49.81 7.06 27.43
C GLY A 644 49.19 6.81 28.80
N CYS A 645 48.14 5.97 28.93
CA CYS A 645 47.59 5.60 30.24
C CYS A 645 48.27 4.36 30.79
N ASP A 646 48.75 4.44 32.03
CA ASP A 646 49.13 3.26 32.79
C ASP A 646 47.91 2.33 32.99
N ALA A 647 48.17 1.02 33.04
CA ALA A 647 47.11 0.00 33.16
C ALA A 647 46.21 0.17 34.41
N SER A 648 46.59 1.01 35.35
CA SER A 648 45.81 1.38 36.53
C SER A 648 44.77 2.51 36.31
N GLU A 649 44.85 3.25 35.20
CA GLU A 649 43.93 4.38 34.86
C GLU A 649 42.91 4.03 33.76
N SER A 650 42.60 2.77 33.53
CA SER A 650 41.68 2.29 32.50
C SER A 650 40.22 2.81 32.64
N ASN A 651 39.96 3.75 33.53
CA ASN A 651 38.62 4.25 33.87
C ASN A 651 38.37 5.70 33.41
N ARG A 652 38.99 6.16 32.31
CA ARG A 652 38.61 7.45 31.72
C ARG A 652 37.23 7.35 31.13
N SER A 653 36.28 7.99 31.80
CA SER A 653 34.92 8.22 31.26
C SER A 653 34.84 9.60 30.60
N PHE A 654 34.02 9.73 29.56
CA PHE A 654 33.70 11.03 29.00
C PHE A 654 33.05 11.92 30.05
N PRO A 655 33.10 13.27 29.88
CA PRO A 655 32.25 14.18 30.65
C PRO A 655 30.77 13.76 30.55
N SER A 656 30.10 13.69 31.69
CA SER A 656 28.74 13.17 31.78
C SER A 656 27.72 13.94 30.88
N ASP A 657 28.05 15.19 30.53
CA ASP A 657 27.25 16.09 29.71
C ASP A 657 27.65 16.10 28.22
N LEU A 658 28.69 15.33 27.81
CA LEU A 658 29.17 15.33 26.43
C LEU A 658 28.07 14.99 25.42
N ALA A 659 27.28 13.97 25.70
CA ALA A 659 26.18 13.54 24.84
C ALA A 659 25.03 14.55 24.71
N GLU A 660 25.03 15.61 25.52
CA GLU A 660 24.03 16.67 25.55
C GLU A 660 24.41 17.89 24.69
N LYS A 661 25.68 17.96 24.30
CA LYS A 661 26.28 19.05 23.52
C LYS A 661 26.20 18.78 22.00
N LYS A 662 26.59 19.78 21.22
CA LYS A 662 26.86 19.59 19.79
C LYS A 662 28.20 18.90 19.64
N LEU A 663 28.26 17.89 18.77
CA LEU A 663 29.41 17.03 18.60
C LEU A 663 29.99 17.11 17.20
N LYS A 664 31.28 16.89 17.10
CA LYS A 664 32.03 16.51 15.90
C LYS A 664 32.78 15.21 16.18
N TRP A 665 33.15 14.45 15.15
CA TRP A 665 33.99 13.28 15.24
C TRP A 665 35.28 13.56 14.50
N GLY A 666 36.44 13.42 15.18
CA GLY A 666 37.75 13.70 14.63
C GLY A 666 38.86 13.32 15.57
N VAL A 667 40.09 13.72 15.25
CA VAL A 667 41.32 13.38 15.99
C VAL A 667 41.39 14.19 17.27
N VAL A 668 41.35 13.51 18.41
CA VAL A 668 41.48 14.12 19.74
C VAL A 668 42.92 14.04 20.25
N GLU A 669 43.66 13.06 19.77
CA GLU A 669 45.09 12.87 20.07
C GLU A 669 45.83 12.63 18.76
N SER A 670 46.72 13.56 18.38
CA SER A 670 47.46 13.45 17.15
C SER A 670 48.62 12.47 17.25
N PRO A 671 49.05 11.81 16.15
CA PRO A 671 50.21 10.92 16.16
C PRO A 671 51.50 11.56 16.67
N GLU A 672 51.66 12.87 16.46
CA GLU A 672 52.80 13.65 16.92
C GLU A 672 52.89 13.80 18.45
N GLN A 673 51.74 13.73 19.13
CA GLN A 673 51.63 13.82 20.59
C GLN A 673 51.78 12.48 21.30
N SER A 674 51.73 11.36 20.51
CA SER A 674 51.85 10.00 21.03
C SER A 674 53.27 9.49 20.95
N GLU A 675 53.74 8.85 22.00
CA GLU A 675 55.06 8.16 22.02
C GLU A 675 55.19 7.08 20.93
N PHE A 676 54.08 6.57 20.40
CA PHE A 676 54.04 5.50 19.42
C PHE A 676 53.76 5.97 17.99
N GLY A 677 53.59 7.28 17.74
CA GLY A 677 53.24 7.81 16.42
C GLY A 677 51.86 7.38 15.94
N ILE A 678 50.93 7.09 16.86
CA ILE A 678 49.57 6.61 16.56
C ILE A 678 48.56 7.61 17.12
N GLY A 679 47.58 8.04 16.30
CA GLY A 679 46.52 8.95 16.73
C GLY A 679 45.30 8.23 17.29
N HIS A 680 44.42 9.00 17.95
CA HIS A 680 43.09 8.53 18.38
C HIS A 680 41.99 9.48 17.96
N ALA A 681 40.87 8.93 17.44
CA ALA A 681 39.71 9.70 16.97
C ALA A 681 38.44 9.31 17.73
N THR A 682 37.70 10.30 18.20
CA THR A 682 36.46 10.07 18.92
C THR A 682 35.51 11.27 18.79
N PHE A 683 34.32 11.20 19.40
CA PHE A 683 33.39 12.33 19.49
C PHE A 683 33.86 13.38 20.50
N SER A 684 33.89 14.65 20.07
CA SER A 684 34.21 15.79 20.94
C SER A 684 33.22 16.92 20.78
N ALA A 685 33.07 17.72 21.83
CA ALA A 685 32.35 19.00 21.78
C ALA A 685 33.24 20.15 21.32
N ASP A 686 34.58 19.94 21.40
CA ASP A 686 35.58 20.89 20.96
C ASP A 686 35.85 20.77 19.44
N ASP A 687 36.53 21.74 18.88
CA ASP A 687 36.90 21.70 17.47
C ASP A 687 38.11 20.75 17.31
N VAL A 688 37.92 19.67 16.57
CA VAL A 688 38.89 18.61 16.32
C VAL A 688 39.19 18.52 14.82
N PRO A 689 40.43 18.19 14.40
CA PRO A 689 40.77 18.02 13.01
C PRO A 689 40.22 16.67 12.46
N PRO A 690 40.01 16.57 11.14
CA PRO A 690 39.63 15.30 10.48
C PRO A 690 40.81 14.32 10.46
N LEU A 691 40.53 13.02 10.20
CA LEU A 691 41.54 12.02 9.99
C LEU A 691 42.36 12.28 8.71
N GLU A 692 43.64 12.05 8.77
CA GLU A 692 44.57 12.15 7.65
C GLU A 692 44.76 10.79 6.99
N GLU A 693 44.87 10.80 5.65
CA GLU A 693 45.11 9.57 4.87
C GLU A 693 46.51 8.99 5.17
N GLU A 694 46.62 7.65 5.10
CA GLU A 694 47.85 6.90 5.38
C GLU A 694 48.38 6.99 6.81
N THR A 695 47.61 7.61 7.72
CA THR A 695 47.98 7.74 9.14
C THR A 695 47.37 6.61 9.96
N MET A 696 48.09 6.14 10.99
CA MET A 696 47.64 5.09 11.88
C MET A 696 46.81 5.67 13.05
N TYR A 697 45.66 5.04 13.30
CA TYR A 697 44.78 5.36 14.42
C TYR A 697 44.42 4.10 15.22
N ILE A 698 44.29 4.24 16.53
CA ILE A 698 43.92 3.16 17.45
C ILE A 698 42.66 3.51 18.25
#